data_ed93019dadfa8c3fd8dfd409e8a82882
#
_entry.id   ed93019dadfa8c3fd8dfd409e8a82882
#
_cell.length_a   1.000
_cell.length_b   1.000
_cell.length_c   1.000
_cell.angle_alpha   90.00
_cell.angle_beta   90.00
_cell.angle_gamma   90.00
#
_symmetry.space_group_name_H-M   'P 1'
#
loop_
_entity.id
_entity.type
_entity.pdbx_description
1 polymer ?
#
loop_
_entity_poly.entity_id
_entity_poly.type
_entity_poly.pdbx_seq_one_letter_code
_entity_poly.pdbx_strand_id
1 'polypeptide(L)'
;VSDRIPQRILDALTDVPMPRLPEPLAPDDTILCGDQRVPLYRCGALVIGSGAAGLRAAVEIRRRGGDVAIATQSAWGGTSACSGSDKQTLHTANTADAGDDYRAMAQALRAGGAMDADTAYIEAVGSVRAMASLQYLGLPLPQDRLGGTLRYQTDHDETGRATSCGPRTSRLMVKVLAEEALHLGTPVHNHTTAVRILVDGGRVTGVLAVRPRSESAENPHGFVLFACNALVLAAGGPGELYRDSVFPNGCFGSLGLALEAGLELVNLTESQFGIGTRREGFPWNLSGTYVQVIPYIYSRDAEGAEHNFLADYYRSTQELASNVFRKGYQWPFHAERMLDFRSSLVDLAIVREGQKGRRVFMDFNRNPAPVPGSAPFSLDRLDPDVAAYLRAAGASQALPIDRLRHMNPLAIELYRRYKVDIAAEPLEFAVNNQHMNGGIAVDTWGRTSLPGVYAVGEAAGTHGATRPGGSALNAGQVFGTRVGEHIGASGFARTPPAGAVAGAAAVVAEICALLRPETGVPVQDIRTEVQARMSDAAGILCVPEDVSTALSEARALNARLCQSGVAPRRKGEVGRALQWRQMALASEAVLTALDTYIAGGGGSRGARAICDPAGEALPQARTGPLADVRFRKERAADKTHQLVLRMEGEAMTVKARPNRAFDADSRAFFERDWPDWLTGAVFDLESDAPAAADQPG
;
A
#
# COMPACT_ATOMS: atom_id res chain seq x y z
N VAL A 1 -9.69 -15.87 -28.20
CA VAL A 1 -8.93 -14.61 -28.09
C VAL A 1 -7.45 -14.88 -27.98
N SER A 2 -7.02 -15.93 -27.24
CA SER A 2 -5.58 -16.29 -27.12
C SER A 2 -4.92 -16.61 -28.45
N ASP A 3 -5.65 -17.23 -29.40
CA ASP A 3 -5.12 -17.60 -30.71
C ASP A 3 -4.84 -16.41 -31.67
N ARG A 4 -5.31 -15.21 -31.26
CA ARG A 4 -5.08 -13.95 -32.02
C ARG A 4 -3.93 -13.11 -31.48
N ILE A 5 -3.48 -13.37 -30.25
CA ILE A 5 -2.35 -12.65 -29.65
C ILE A 5 -1.08 -13.45 -29.93
N PRO A 6 -0.08 -12.88 -30.60
CA PRO A 6 1.19 -13.56 -30.83
C PRO A 6 1.81 -14.04 -29.52
N GLN A 7 2.30 -15.29 -29.48
CA GLN A 7 2.86 -15.90 -28.26
C GLN A 7 3.95 -15.04 -27.62
N ARG A 8 4.79 -14.39 -28.43
CA ARG A 8 5.84 -13.48 -27.97
C ARG A 8 5.29 -12.31 -27.11
N ILE A 9 4.06 -11.83 -27.41
CA ILE A 9 3.42 -10.76 -26.63
C ILE A 9 2.89 -11.34 -25.32
N LEU A 10 2.27 -12.51 -25.35
CA LEU A 10 1.82 -13.21 -24.15
C LEU A 10 3.01 -13.49 -23.21
N ASP A 11 4.13 -13.96 -23.75
CA ASP A 11 5.33 -14.22 -22.97
C ASP A 11 5.88 -12.95 -22.35
N ALA A 12 5.94 -11.84 -23.08
CA ALA A 12 6.39 -10.55 -22.58
C ALA A 12 5.50 -10.00 -21.46
N LEU A 13 4.19 -10.26 -21.50
CA LEU A 13 3.24 -9.82 -20.48
C LEU A 13 3.15 -10.76 -19.27
N THR A 14 3.56 -12.02 -19.41
CA THR A 14 3.45 -13.03 -18.35
C THR A 14 4.78 -13.35 -17.68
N ASP A 15 5.89 -13.26 -18.40
CA ASP A 15 7.23 -13.47 -17.86
C ASP A 15 8.07 -12.19 -18.00
N VAL A 16 8.12 -11.42 -16.94
CA VAL A 16 8.83 -10.14 -16.89
C VAL A 16 10.18 -10.33 -16.19
N PRO A 17 11.25 -10.58 -16.94
CA PRO A 17 12.59 -10.67 -16.35
C PRO A 17 13.02 -9.30 -15.83
N MET A 18 13.52 -9.28 -14.59
CA MET A 18 14.04 -8.07 -13.98
C MET A 18 15.52 -7.89 -14.31
N PRO A 19 16.01 -6.63 -14.37
CA PRO A 19 17.41 -6.38 -14.66
C PRO A 19 18.32 -6.94 -13.55
N ARG A 20 19.51 -7.40 -13.94
CA ARG A 20 20.53 -7.87 -13.00
C ARG A 20 21.18 -6.67 -12.33
N LEU A 21 21.44 -6.80 -11.03
CA LEU A 21 22.22 -5.82 -10.31
C LEU A 21 23.68 -5.89 -10.71
N PRO A 22 24.37 -4.74 -10.76
CA PRO A 22 25.83 -4.70 -10.86
C PRO A 22 26.49 -5.27 -9.60
N GLU A 23 27.80 -5.45 -9.66
CA GLU A 23 28.60 -5.82 -8.49
C GLU A 23 28.38 -4.82 -7.35
N PRO A 24 28.32 -5.30 -6.09
CA PRO A 24 28.19 -4.42 -4.93
C PRO A 24 29.33 -3.42 -4.82
N LEU A 25 29.01 -2.17 -4.50
CA LEU A 25 30.03 -1.16 -4.24
C LEU A 25 30.76 -1.47 -2.93
N ALA A 26 32.06 -1.16 -2.91
CA ALA A 26 32.83 -1.12 -1.69
C ALA A 26 32.36 0.04 -0.78
N PRO A 27 32.48 -0.06 0.54
CA PRO A 27 32.22 1.07 1.43
C PRO A 27 33.24 2.20 1.19
N ASP A 28 32.80 3.43 1.37
CA ASP A 28 33.68 4.62 1.29
C ASP A 28 34.65 4.69 2.47
N ASP A 29 34.24 4.11 3.62
CA ASP A 29 35.02 4.14 4.85
C ASP A 29 34.49 3.04 5.81
N THR A 30 35.20 2.89 6.94
CA THR A 30 34.77 2.05 8.06
C THR A 30 34.92 2.85 9.34
N ILE A 31 33.83 2.98 10.10
CA ILE A 31 33.85 3.70 11.37
C ILE A 31 33.74 2.75 12.55
N LEU A 32 34.35 3.16 13.68
CA LEU A 32 34.29 2.41 14.91
C LEU A 32 33.10 2.86 15.74
N CYS A 33 32.16 1.94 16.02
CA CYS A 33 31.02 2.14 16.89
C CYS A 33 31.12 1.21 18.09
N GLY A 34 31.68 1.72 19.21
CA GLY A 34 32.12 0.87 20.30
C GLY A 34 33.29 0.00 19.85
N ASP A 35 33.14 -1.30 19.93
CA ASP A 35 34.09 -2.32 19.48
C ASP A 35 33.82 -2.84 18.06
N GLN A 36 32.72 -2.36 17.42
CA GLN A 36 32.30 -2.84 16.10
C GLN A 36 32.85 -1.96 14.97
N ARG A 37 33.35 -2.59 13.92
CA ARG A 37 33.79 -1.95 12.67
C ARG A 37 32.65 -1.92 11.68
N VAL A 38 32.00 -0.77 11.52
CA VAL A 38 30.79 -0.60 10.72
C VAL A 38 31.15 0.06 9.38
N PRO A 39 30.88 -0.60 8.23
CA PRO A 39 31.04 -0.01 6.90
C PRO A 39 30.17 1.24 6.73
N LEU A 40 30.75 2.29 6.14
CA LEU A 40 30.10 3.57 5.86
C LEU A 40 29.99 3.79 4.36
N TYR A 41 28.80 4.12 3.89
CA TYR A 41 28.51 4.57 2.53
C TYR A 41 28.03 6.01 2.57
N ARG A 42 28.41 6.83 1.58
CA ARG A 42 28.03 8.24 1.45
C ARG A 42 27.24 8.46 0.17
N CYS A 43 26.12 9.18 0.26
CA CYS A 43 25.36 9.62 -0.89
C CYS A 43 24.64 10.94 -0.55
N GLY A 44 24.35 11.75 -1.53
CA GLY A 44 23.57 12.98 -1.32
C GLY A 44 22.17 12.66 -0.83
N ALA A 45 21.48 11.76 -1.54
CA ALA A 45 20.16 11.27 -1.18
C ALA A 45 20.18 9.74 -1.03
N LEU A 46 19.50 9.21 -0.01
CA LEU A 46 19.26 7.78 0.17
C LEU A 46 17.79 7.46 0.00
N VAL A 47 17.46 6.52 -0.88
CA VAL A 47 16.10 6.02 -1.07
C VAL A 47 15.98 4.65 -0.39
N ILE A 48 15.04 4.51 0.55
CA ILE A 48 14.73 3.24 1.20
C ILE A 48 13.57 2.56 0.47
N GLY A 49 13.90 1.52 -0.30
CA GLY A 49 12.94 0.75 -1.08
C GLY A 49 13.10 0.91 -2.59
N SER A 50 13.06 -0.20 -3.31
CA SER A 50 13.17 -0.29 -4.77
C SER A 50 11.84 -0.64 -5.45
N GLY A 51 10.71 -0.26 -4.85
CA GLY A 51 9.40 -0.29 -5.48
C GLY A 51 9.24 0.83 -6.52
N ALA A 52 8.08 0.89 -7.19
CA ALA A 52 7.82 1.85 -8.27
C ALA A 52 8.02 3.32 -7.83
N ALA A 53 7.62 3.68 -6.61
CA ALA A 53 7.76 5.04 -6.08
C ALA A 53 9.22 5.40 -5.78
N GLY A 54 9.97 4.51 -5.10
CA GLY A 54 11.37 4.74 -4.77
C GLY A 54 12.26 4.81 -6.01
N LEU A 55 12.02 3.93 -6.98
CA LEU A 55 12.72 3.97 -8.27
C LEU A 55 12.45 5.27 -9.03
N ARG A 56 11.19 5.75 -9.04
CA ARG A 56 10.86 7.04 -9.65
C ARG A 56 11.63 8.17 -8.97
N ALA A 57 11.63 8.24 -7.64
CA ALA A 57 12.37 9.26 -6.91
C ALA A 57 13.88 9.22 -7.23
N ALA A 58 14.50 8.04 -7.22
CA ALA A 58 15.91 7.87 -7.53
C ALA A 58 16.25 8.30 -8.97
N VAL A 59 15.44 7.90 -9.95
CA VAL A 59 15.59 8.29 -11.37
C VAL A 59 15.51 9.81 -11.51
N GLU A 60 14.54 10.46 -10.87
CA GLU A 60 14.35 11.90 -10.99
C GLU A 60 15.44 12.71 -10.29
N ILE A 61 15.95 12.24 -9.14
CA ILE A 61 17.13 12.85 -8.48
C ILE A 61 18.34 12.72 -9.40
N ARG A 62 18.59 11.53 -9.95
CA ARG A 62 19.76 11.28 -10.79
C ARG A 62 19.75 12.09 -12.09
N ARG A 63 18.58 12.21 -12.73
CA ARG A 63 18.41 13.03 -13.94
C ARG A 63 18.68 14.52 -13.72
N ARG A 64 18.61 14.98 -12.47
CA ARG A 64 18.95 16.36 -12.06
C ARG A 64 20.40 16.49 -11.58
N GLY A 65 21.24 15.49 -11.86
CA GLY A 65 22.66 15.48 -11.48
C GLY A 65 22.91 15.18 -9.99
N GLY A 66 21.88 14.75 -9.25
CA GLY A 66 22.00 14.42 -7.85
C GLY A 66 22.76 13.11 -7.62
N ASP A 67 23.51 13.06 -6.52
CA ASP A 67 24.12 11.85 -6.00
C ASP A 67 23.10 11.09 -5.16
N VAL A 68 22.65 9.93 -5.63
CA VAL A 68 21.60 9.14 -5.01
C VAL A 68 21.95 7.66 -5.01
N ALA A 69 21.62 6.98 -3.90
CA ALA A 69 21.70 5.53 -3.75
C ALA A 69 20.36 4.96 -3.29
N ILE A 70 20.11 3.69 -3.60
CA ILE A 70 18.94 2.93 -3.15
C ILE A 70 19.40 1.87 -2.16
N ALA A 71 18.82 1.82 -0.96
CA ALA A 71 18.95 0.72 -0.02
C ALA A 71 17.64 -0.07 0.03
N THR A 72 17.70 -1.38 -0.16
CA THR A 72 16.52 -2.23 -0.25
C THR A 72 16.75 -3.62 0.32
N GLN A 73 15.75 -4.16 0.98
CA GLN A 73 15.77 -5.51 1.54
C GLN A 73 15.80 -6.58 0.45
N SER A 74 15.09 -6.36 -0.63
CA SER A 74 15.04 -7.23 -1.79
C SER A 74 14.86 -6.39 -3.05
N ALA A 75 15.89 -6.32 -3.87
CA ALA A 75 15.80 -5.61 -5.13
C ALA A 75 14.71 -6.24 -6.00
N TRP A 76 13.80 -5.37 -6.46
CA TRP A 76 12.66 -5.75 -7.31
C TRP A 76 11.67 -6.73 -6.67
N GLY A 77 11.73 -6.92 -5.34
CA GLY A 77 10.93 -7.89 -4.59
C GLY A 77 9.78 -7.29 -3.76
N GLY A 78 9.53 -5.99 -3.86
CA GLY A 78 8.47 -5.29 -3.11
C GLY A 78 7.07 -5.46 -3.72
N THR A 79 6.08 -4.85 -3.06
CA THR A 79 4.65 -4.93 -3.42
C THR A 79 4.39 -4.58 -4.88
N SER A 80 5.00 -3.51 -5.41
CA SER A 80 4.83 -3.10 -6.82
C SER A 80 5.26 -4.17 -7.83
N ALA A 81 6.23 -5.02 -7.50
CA ALA A 81 6.71 -6.06 -8.41
C ALA A 81 6.02 -7.42 -8.21
N CYS A 82 5.47 -7.69 -7.02
CA CYS A 82 5.03 -9.01 -6.60
C CYS A 82 3.54 -9.13 -6.33
N SER A 83 2.84 -8.02 -5.98
CA SER A 83 1.40 -8.02 -5.73
C SER A 83 0.63 -7.48 -6.91
N GLY A 84 -0.65 -7.82 -6.98
CA GLY A 84 -1.52 -7.26 -8.00
C GLY A 84 -2.89 -7.90 -8.13
N SER A 85 -3.55 -7.55 -9.22
CA SER A 85 -4.85 -8.08 -9.63
C SER A 85 -4.79 -8.53 -11.10
N ASP A 86 -5.92 -8.94 -11.66
CA ASP A 86 -6.02 -9.34 -13.06
C ASP A 86 -5.61 -8.23 -14.06
N LYS A 87 -5.70 -6.97 -13.67
CA LYS A 87 -5.43 -5.80 -14.53
C LYS A 87 -4.24 -4.98 -14.07
N GLN A 88 -4.03 -4.84 -12.76
CA GLN A 88 -3.00 -3.95 -12.20
C GLN A 88 -3.02 -2.54 -12.81
N THR A 89 -3.88 -1.72 -12.30
CA THR A 89 -4.28 -0.44 -12.88
C THR A 89 -3.27 0.68 -12.64
N LEU A 90 -3.08 1.52 -13.66
CA LEU A 90 -2.59 2.89 -13.54
C LEU A 90 -3.76 3.85 -13.69
N HIS A 91 -3.97 4.74 -12.72
CA HIS A 91 -5.07 5.71 -12.68
C HIS A 91 -4.56 7.09 -13.08
N THR A 92 -5.06 7.63 -14.17
CA THR A 92 -4.56 8.90 -14.73
C THR A 92 -5.69 9.71 -15.32
N ALA A 93 -5.54 11.04 -15.34
CA ALA A 93 -6.53 11.93 -15.96
C ALA A 93 -6.80 11.53 -17.40
N ASN A 94 -8.06 11.60 -17.78
CA ASN A 94 -8.50 11.37 -19.14
C ASN A 94 -8.41 12.69 -19.92
N THR A 95 -7.79 12.66 -21.07
CA THR A 95 -7.63 13.84 -21.95
C THR A 95 -8.55 13.77 -23.18
N ALA A 96 -9.30 12.69 -23.34
CA ALA A 96 -10.17 12.47 -24.50
C ALA A 96 -11.65 12.71 -24.22
N ASP A 97 -12.05 12.87 -22.97
CA ASP A 97 -13.44 13.08 -22.55
C ASP A 97 -13.68 14.55 -22.22
N ALA A 98 -14.69 15.16 -22.88
CA ALA A 98 -15.06 16.56 -22.71
C ALA A 98 -15.74 16.77 -21.37
N GLY A 99 -15.41 16.62 -20.31
CA GLY A 99 -16.00 16.78 -18.97
C GLY A 99 -15.09 16.24 -17.87
N ASP A 100 -13.97 15.64 -18.26
CA ASP A 100 -13.01 15.10 -17.34
C ASP A 100 -11.69 15.91 -17.39
N ASP A 101 -11.50 16.76 -16.40
CA ASP A 101 -10.29 17.53 -16.20
C ASP A 101 -9.57 17.12 -14.89
N TYR A 102 -8.46 17.80 -14.61
CA TYR A 102 -7.71 17.58 -13.37
C TYR A 102 -8.51 17.86 -12.10
N ARG A 103 -9.48 18.81 -12.15
CA ARG A 103 -10.33 19.15 -11.01
C ARG A 103 -11.35 18.05 -10.76
N ALA A 104 -11.96 17.52 -11.82
CA ALA A 104 -12.86 16.37 -11.73
C ALA A 104 -12.16 15.13 -11.18
N MET A 105 -10.92 14.85 -11.63
CA MET A 105 -10.10 13.77 -11.08
C MET A 105 -9.76 14.01 -9.60
N ALA A 106 -9.33 15.22 -9.23
CA ALA A 106 -9.02 15.57 -7.85
C ALA A 106 -10.24 15.45 -6.93
N GLN A 107 -11.45 15.80 -7.42
CA GLN A 107 -12.69 15.58 -6.69
C GLN A 107 -12.99 14.09 -6.48
N ALA A 108 -12.78 13.25 -7.49
CA ALA A 108 -12.95 11.81 -7.39
C ALA A 108 -11.97 11.19 -6.37
N LEU A 109 -10.70 11.60 -6.39
CA LEU A 109 -9.67 11.15 -5.44
C LEU A 109 -10.07 11.43 -3.98
N ARG A 110 -10.64 12.60 -3.70
CA ARG A 110 -11.03 13.03 -2.34
C ARG A 110 -12.47 12.72 -1.95
N ALA A 111 -13.23 12.05 -2.79
CA ALA A 111 -14.66 11.79 -2.56
C ALA A 111 -14.95 11.04 -1.25
N GLY A 112 -14.04 10.16 -0.82
CA GLY A 112 -14.13 9.44 0.45
C GLY A 112 -13.88 10.31 1.70
N GLY A 113 -13.35 11.52 1.54
CA GLY A 113 -12.98 12.41 2.64
C GLY A 113 -11.59 12.15 3.21
N ALA A 114 -11.23 12.91 4.25
CA ALA A 114 -9.96 12.84 4.97
C ALA A 114 -8.71 12.97 4.06
N MET A 115 -8.82 13.72 2.98
CA MET A 115 -7.74 13.96 2.02
C MET A 115 -7.57 15.44 1.75
N ASP A 116 -6.33 15.91 1.77
CA ASP A 116 -5.96 17.28 1.43
C ASP A 116 -6.27 17.59 -0.04
N ALA A 117 -6.87 18.74 -0.33
CA ALA A 117 -7.30 19.11 -1.66
C ALA A 117 -6.13 19.40 -2.61
N ASP A 118 -5.05 19.96 -2.07
CA ASP A 118 -3.79 20.19 -2.81
C ASP A 118 -3.12 18.87 -3.21
N THR A 119 -3.06 17.91 -2.30
CA THR A 119 -2.53 16.56 -2.56
C THR A 119 -3.30 15.85 -3.70
N ALA A 120 -4.63 15.89 -3.65
CA ALA A 120 -5.47 15.32 -4.72
C ALA A 120 -5.25 16.01 -6.07
N TYR A 121 -5.13 17.33 -6.07
CA TYR A 121 -4.89 18.10 -7.29
C TYR A 121 -3.51 17.83 -7.89
N ILE A 122 -2.48 17.74 -7.06
CA ILE A 122 -1.11 17.37 -7.46
C ILE A 122 -1.09 16.00 -8.12
N GLU A 123 -1.75 15.01 -7.52
CA GLU A 123 -1.84 13.67 -8.10
C GLU A 123 -2.53 13.71 -9.47
N ALA A 124 -3.62 14.45 -9.61
CA ALA A 124 -4.34 14.58 -10.86
C ALA A 124 -3.49 15.26 -11.95
N VAL A 125 -2.91 16.43 -11.66
CA VAL A 125 -2.08 17.18 -12.61
C VAL A 125 -0.85 16.40 -13.04
N GLY A 126 -0.16 15.75 -12.09
CA GLY A 126 1.04 14.97 -12.36
C GLY A 126 0.81 13.66 -13.11
N SER A 127 -0.43 13.15 -13.13
CA SER A 127 -0.75 11.82 -13.64
C SER A 127 -0.45 11.64 -15.13
N VAL A 128 -0.75 12.64 -15.96
CA VAL A 128 -0.51 12.57 -17.42
C VAL A 128 0.99 12.56 -17.73
N ARG A 129 1.76 13.42 -17.05
CA ARG A 129 3.22 13.44 -17.16
C ARG A 129 3.83 12.11 -16.69
N ALA A 130 3.33 11.56 -15.59
CA ALA A 130 3.80 10.27 -15.06
C ALA A 130 3.55 9.14 -16.04
N MET A 131 2.34 9.07 -16.63
CA MET A 131 2.00 8.07 -17.64
C MET A 131 2.87 8.21 -18.90
N ALA A 132 3.00 9.41 -19.44
CA ALA A 132 3.83 9.67 -20.64
C ALA A 132 5.29 9.29 -20.39
N SER A 133 5.83 9.59 -19.21
CA SER A 133 7.19 9.20 -18.84
C SER A 133 7.36 7.68 -18.79
N LEU A 134 6.39 6.93 -18.26
CA LEU A 134 6.44 5.47 -18.24
C LEU A 134 6.36 4.86 -19.64
N GLN A 135 5.49 5.41 -20.52
CA GLN A 135 5.41 5.00 -21.93
C GLN A 135 6.72 5.27 -22.68
N TYR A 136 7.34 6.43 -22.43
CA TYR A 136 8.64 6.77 -22.99
C TYR A 136 9.74 5.79 -22.56
N LEU A 137 9.70 5.31 -21.32
CA LEU A 137 10.60 4.27 -20.81
C LEU A 137 10.27 2.86 -21.32
N GLY A 138 9.19 2.69 -22.08
CA GLY A 138 8.82 1.42 -22.69
C GLY A 138 7.72 0.63 -21.98
N LEU A 139 6.94 1.25 -21.07
CA LEU A 139 5.76 0.59 -20.51
C LEU A 139 4.70 0.41 -21.61
N PRO A 140 4.33 -0.84 -22.00
CA PRO A 140 3.51 -1.11 -23.18
C PRO A 140 2.01 -0.99 -22.89
N LEU A 141 1.54 0.23 -22.53
CA LEU A 141 0.12 0.47 -22.33
C LEU A 141 -0.65 0.32 -23.65
N PRO A 142 -1.85 -0.29 -23.62
CA PRO A 142 -2.62 -0.57 -24.82
C PRO A 142 -3.17 0.73 -25.43
N GLN A 143 -3.13 0.79 -26.75
CA GLN A 143 -3.60 1.93 -27.53
C GLN A 143 -4.61 1.47 -28.59
N ASP A 144 -5.49 2.37 -28.96
CA ASP A 144 -6.33 2.18 -30.15
C ASP A 144 -5.51 2.39 -31.44
N ARG A 145 -6.16 2.23 -32.59
CA ARG A 145 -5.53 2.38 -33.91
C ARG A 145 -5.01 3.80 -34.21
N LEU A 146 -5.41 4.78 -33.42
CA LEU A 146 -5.04 6.19 -33.57
C LEU A 146 -4.02 6.65 -32.53
N GLY A 147 -3.57 5.75 -31.63
CA GLY A 147 -2.62 6.04 -30.58
C GLY A 147 -3.25 6.49 -29.25
N GLY A 148 -4.57 6.51 -29.16
CA GLY A 148 -5.28 6.82 -27.91
C GLY A 148 -5.14 5.68 -26.89
N THR A 149 -4.73 5.99 -25.66
CA THR A 149 -4.64 5.00 -24.58
C THR A 149 -6.01 4.46 -24.22
N LEU A 150 -6.17 3.13 -24.24
CA LEU A 150 -7.43 2.47 -23.87
C LEU A 150 -7.68 2.60 -22.38
N ARG A 151 -8.93 2.89 -22.01
CA ARG A 151 -9.36 3.21 -20.66
C ARG A 151 -10.52 2.32 -20.20
N TYR A 152 -10.66 2.15 -18.88
CA TYR A 152 -11.77 1.44 -18.25
C TYR A 152 -12.09 2.01 -16.87
N GLN A 153 -13.24 1.66 -16.33
CA GLN A 153 -13.67 2.02 -14.97
C GLN A 153 -12.91 1.20 -13.92
N THR A 154 -12.64 1.80 -12.78
CA THR A 154 -11.94 1.18 -11.67
C THR A 154 -12.63 1.41 -10.33
N ASP A 155 -12.11 0.78 -9.28
CA ASP A 155 -12.64 0.89 -7.92
C ASP A 155 -12.68 2.35 -7.46
N HIS A 156 -13.80 2.76 -6.87
CA HIS A 156 -14.04 4.12 -6.38
C HIS A 156 -13.97 5.23 -7.44
N ASP A 157 -13.82 4.89 -8.72
CA ASP A 157 -13.88 5.85 -9.83
C ASP A 157 -14.49 5.21 -11.09
N GLU A 158 -15.73 5.55 -11.38
CA GLU A 158 -16.50 5.00 -12.49
C GLU A 158 -16.37 5.84 -13.78
N THR A 159 -15.42 6.80 -13.84
CA THR A 159 -15.28 7.73 -14.97
C THR A 159 -14.41 7.16 -16.12
N GLY A 160 -13.72 6.06 -15.95
CA GLY A 160 -12.88 5.49 -17.02
C GLY A 160 -11.49 6.09 -17.09
N ARG A 161 -10.85 6.36 -15.95
CA ARG A 161 -9.48 6.89 -15.84
C ARG A 161 -8.41 5.82 -15.73
N ALA A 162 -8.79 4.56 -15.69
CA ALA A 162 -7.88 3.43 -15.52
C ALA A 162 -7.32 2.94 -16.85
N THR A 163 -6.06 2.51 -16.85
CA THR A 163 -5.42 1.77 -17.96
C THR A 163 -4.48 0.70 -17.40
N SER A 164 -4.20 -0.34 -18.18
CA SER A 164 -3.24 -1.38 -17.79
C SER A 164 -2.79 -2.20 -18.99
N CYS A 165 -1.68 -2.92 -18.85
CA CYS A 165 -1.24 -3.96 -19.79
C CYS A 165 -1.36 -5.38 -19.20
N GLY A 166 -2.41 -5.59 -18.36
CA GLY A 166 -2.71 -6.88 -17.75
C GLY A 166 -2.10 -7.08 -16.37
N PRO A 167 -2.09 -8.31 -15.85
CA PRO A 167 -1.75 -8.59 -14.44
C PRO A 167 -0.29 -8.31 -14.05
N ARG A 168 0.55 -7.92 -14.99
CA ARG A 168 1.96 -7.57 -14.77
C ARG A 168 2.27 -6.09 -14.97
N THR A 169 1.29 -5.22 -15.08
CA THR A 169 1.49 -3.78 -15.32
C THR A 169 2.48 -3.16 -14.34
N SER A 170 2.31 -3.37 -13.04
CA SER A 170 3.21 -2.76 -12.04
C SER A 170 4.60 -3.40 -12.03
N ARG A 171 4.71 -4.71 -12.33
CA ARG A 171 6.02 -5.36 -12.48
C ARG A 171 6.77 -4.82 -13.72
N LEU A 172 6.07 -4.61 -14.83
CA LEU A 172 6.63 -3.95 -16.02
C LEU A 172 7.05 -2.51 -15.71
N MET A 173 6.25 -1.78 -14.94
CA MET A 173 6.60 -0.44 -14.45
C MET A 173 7.89 -0.46 -13.62
N VAL A 174 8.01 -1.38 -12.66
CA VAL A 174 9.24 -1.55 -11.87
C VAL A 174 10.41 -1.89 -12.77
N LYS A 175 10.22 -2.77 -13.76
CA LYS A 175 11.27 -3.15 -14.72
C LYS A 175 11.83 -1.94 -15.46
N VAL A 176 10.98 -1.15 -16.14
CA VAL A 176 11.45 -0.01 -16.94
C VAL A 176 12.10 1.08 -16.08
N LEU A 177 11.61 1.29 -14.85
CA LEU A 177 12.22 2.22 -13.90
C LEU A 177 13.55 1.69 -13.33
N ALA A 178 13.67 0.40 -13.09
CA ALA A 178 14.90 -0.23 -12.62
C ALA A 178 15.99 -0.20 -13.72
N GLU A 179 15.62 -0.50 -14.97
CA GLU A 179 16.52 -0.40 -16.11
C GLU A 179 17.03 1.04 -16.27
N GLU A 180 16.16 2.04 -16.14
CA GLU A 180 16.54 3.44 -16.21
C GLU A 180 17.44 3.85 -15.02
N ALA A 181 17.12 3.46 -13.80
CA ALA A 181 17.94 3.75 -12.63
C ALA A 181 19.37 3.19 -12.79
N LEU A 182 19.48 1.96 -13.27
CA LEU A 182 20.77 1.31 -13.52
C LEU A 182 21.51 1.96 -14.70
N HIS A 183 20.81 2.34 -15.78
CA HIS A 183 21.38 3.07 -16.92
C HIS A 183 21.98 4.41 -16.48
N LEU A 184 21.32 5.11 -15.57
CA LEU A 184 21.81 6.35 -14.96
C LEU A 184 22.92 6.14 -13.92
N GLY A 185 23.36 4.89 -13.68
CA GLY A 185 24.43 4.56 -12.75
C GLY A 185 24.02 4.71 -11.28
N THR A 186 22.74 4.52 -10.93
CA THR A 186 22.28 4.60 -9.53
C THR A 186 22.73 3.36 -8.75
N PRO A 187 23.50 3.51 -7.66
CA PRO A 187 23.88 2.40 -6.79
C PRO A 187 22.68 1.76 -6.10
N VAL A 188 22.64 0.42 -6.05
CA VAL A 188 21.59 -0.34 -5.37
C VAL A 188 22.21 -1.27 -4.33
N HIS A 189 22.01 -0.94 -3.06
CA HIS A 189 22.44 -1.73 -1.92
C HIS A 189 21.36 -2.75 -1.55
N ASN A 190 21.44 -3.93 -2.17
CA ASN A 190 20.49 -5.04 -1.96
C ASN A 190 20.77 -5.77 -0.62
N HIS A 191 19.77 -6.51 -0.13
CA HIS A 191 19.80 -7.22 1.17
C HIS A 191 20.13 -6.29 2.34
N THR A 192 19.66 -5.06 2.28
CA THR A 192 19.92 -4.01 3.25
C THR A 192 18.59 -3.56 3.88
N THR A 193 18.48 -3.77 5.19
CA THR A 193 17.30 -3.42 5.99
C THR A 193 17.58 -2.18 6.82
N ALA A 194 16.97 -1.05 6.50
CA ALA A 194 17.04 0.16 7.34
C ALA A 194 16.37 -0.12 8.70
N VAL A 195 17.07 0.25 9.79
CA VAL A 195 16.61 -0.06 11.15
C VAL A 195 16.52 1.17 12.05
N ARG A 196 17.22 2.26 11.74
CA ARG A 196 17.12 3.52 12.46
C ARG A 196 17.53 4.70 11.60
N ILE A 197 16.79 5.80 11.67
CA ILE A 197 17.16 7.09 11.07
C ILE A 197 18.10 7.81 12.06
N LEU A 198 19.20 8.35 11.56
CA LEU A 198 20.13 9.19 12.33
C LEU A 198 19.71 10.64 12.19
N VAL A 199 19.57 11.31 13.33
CA VAL A 199 19.14 12.71 13.42
C VAL A 199 20.17 13.49 14.25
N ASP A 200 20.61 14.61 13.71
CA ASP A 200 21.46 15.56 14.42
C ASP A 200 21.04 16.98 14.06
N GLY A 201 21.05 17.89 15.04
CA GLY A 201 20.62 19.28 14.82
C GLY A 201 19.20 19.41 14.28
N GLY A 202 18.30 18.46 14.58
CA GLY A 202 16.91 18.47 14.13
C GLY A 202 16.71 18.11 12.66
N ARG A 203 17.69 17.50 11.99
CA ARG A 203 17.56 17.00 10.61
C ARG A 203 18.20 15.63 10.42
N VAL A 204 17.84 14.95 9.33
CA VAL A 204 18.48 13.67 8.98
C VAL A 204 19.95 13.87 8.62
N THR A 205 20.78 12.94 9.10
CA THR A 205 22.20 12.86 8.76
C THR A 205 22.58 11.50 8.16
N GLY A 206 21.73 10.50 8.31
CA GLY A 206 21.97 9.18 7.76
C GLY A 206 20.99 8.12 8.23
N VAL A 207 21.35 6.88 7.96
CA VAL A 207 20.56 5.70 8.33
C VAL A 207 21.49 4.58 8.79
N LEU A 208 21.17 3.98 9.95
CA LEU A 208 21.71 2.68 10.34
C LEU A 208 20.87 1.58 9.69
N ALA A 209 21.53 0.64 9.04
CA ALA A 209 20.90 -0.51 8.43
C ALA A 209 21.61 -1.82 8.83
N VAL A 210 20.98 -2.95 8.56
CA VAL A 210 21.51 -4.30 8.74
C VAL A 210 21.65 -4.97 7.38
N ARG A 211 22.80 -5.55 7.14
CA ARG A 211 23.10 -6.35 5.95
C ARG A 211 23.70 -7.69 6.38
N PRO A 212 22.98 -8.82 6.28
CA PRO A 212 23.47 -10.12 6.75
C PRO A 212 24.84 -10.53 6.16
N ARG A 213 25.13 -10.09 4.93
CA ARG A 213 26.43 -10.36 4.27
C ARG A 213 27.61 -9.56 4.86
N SER A 214 27.32 -8.55 5.68
CA SER A 214 28.33 -7.74 6.38
C SER A 214 28.65 -8.29 7.80
N GLU A 215 28.01 -9.39 8.20
CA GLU A 215 28.31 -10.04 9.48
C GLU A 215 29.72 -10.59 9.47
N SER A 216 30.51 -10.24 10.51
CA SER A 216 31.87 -10.67 10.76
C SER A 216 32.16 -10.71 12.25
N ALA A 217 33.36 -11.19 12.64
CA ALA A 217 33.78 -11.15 14.04
C ALA A 217 33.85 -9.72 14.61
N GLU A 218 34.17 -8.74 13.77
CA GLU A 218 34.26 -7.32 14.13
C GLU A 218 32.94 -6.56 13.93
N ASN A 219 31.92 -7.19 13.35
CA ASN A 219 30.56 -6.64 13.11
C ASN A 219 29.52 -7.77 13.20
N PRO A 220 29.27 -8.32 14.38
CA PRO A 220 28.45 -9.53 14.55
C PRO A 220 26.99 -9.37 14.17
N HIS A 221 26.50 -8.14 14.10
CA HIS A 221 25.11 -7.82 13.74
C HIS A 221 24.94 -7.43 12.26
N GLY A 222 26.03 -7.32 11.50
CA GLY A 222 26.00 -6.92 10.11
C GLY A 222 25.55 -5.48 9.90
N PHE A 223 25.85 -4.57 10.82
CA PHE A 223 25.51 -3.16 10.68
C PHE A 223 26.22 -2.52 9.49
N VAL A 224 25.52 -1.61 8.83
CA VAL A 224 26.07 -0.72 7.81
C VAL A 224 25.48 0.67 8.01
N LEU A 225 26.25 1.69 7.73
CA LEU A 225 25.86 3.08 7.86
C LEU A 225 25.78 3.76 6.49
N PHE A 226 24.77 4.59 6.33
CA PHE A 226 24.63 5.48 5.20
C PHE A 226 24.62 6.91 5.74
N ALA A 227 25.53 7.76 5.27
CA ALA A 227 25.48 9.19 5.48
C ALA A 227 24.75 9.83 4.29
N CYS A 228 23.74 10.66 4.55
CA CYS A 228 23.00 11.36 3.51
C CYS A 228 22.42 12.69 4.01
N ASN A 229 22.21 13.64 3.09
CA ASN A 229 21.54 14.92 3.37
C ASN A 229 20.04 14.83 3.18
N ALA A 230 19.58 13.91 2.30
CA ALA A 230 18.17 13.64 2.09
C ALA A 230 17.89 12.15 2.23
N LEU A 231 16.74 11.82 2.80
CA LEU A 231 16.23 10.45 2.97
C LEU A 231 14.83 10.36 2.37
N VAL A 232 14.62 9.41 1.45
CA VAL A 232 13.32 9.14 0.87
C VAL A 232 12.79 7.80 1.38
N LEU A 233 11.73 7.82 2.17
CA LEU A 233 11.05 6.63 2.68
C LEU A 233 10.06 6.12 1.62
N ALA A 234 10.38 4.99 1.00
CA ALA A 234 9.65 4.40 -0.12
C ALA A 234 9.47 2.87 0.01
N ALA A 235 9.55 2.34 1.25
CA ALA A 235 9.43 0.89 1.50
C ALA A 235 7.97 0.38 1.51
N GLY A 236 7.00 1.22 1.14
CA GLY A 236 5.59 0.86 1.07
C GLY A 236 4.89 0.81 2.42
N GLY A 237 3.73 0.16 2.45
CA GLY A 237 2.89 0.00 3.63
C GLY A 237 3.23 -1.23 4.48
N PRO A 238 2.67 -1.31 5.70
CA PRO A 238 2.98 -2.34 6.69
C PRO A 238 2.22 -3.65 6.44
N GLY A 239 2.52 -4.33 5.34
CA GLY A 239 1.83 -5.56 4.91
C GLY A 239 1.90 -6.73 5.89
N GLU A 240 2.84 -6.70 6.85
CA GLU A 240 2.98 -7.73 7.89
C GLU A 240 2.04 -7.53 9.09
N LEU A 241 1.27 -6.44 9.17
CA LEU A 241 0.34 -6.22 10.28
C LEU A 241 -0.78 -7.24 10.39
N TYR A 242 -1.21 -7.84 9.27
CA TYR A 242 -2.37 -8.74 9.22
C TYR A 242 -1.98 -10.16 8.83
N ARG A 243 -2.73 -11.16 9.32
CA ARG A 243 -2.53 -12.58 8.94
C ARG A 243 -2.70 -12.79 7.44
N ASP A 244 -3.82 -12.32 6.89
CA ASP A 244 -4.11 -12.40 5.47
C ASP A 244 -3.86 -11.05 4.79
N SER A 245 -2.98 -11.07 3.81
CA SER A 245 -2.52 -9.88 3.09
C SER A 245 -2.03 -10.28 1.71
N VAL A 246 -2.25 -9.42 0.73
CA VAL A 246 -1.72 -9.60 -0.64
C VAL A 246 -0.29 -9.09 -0.79
N PHE A 247 0.27 -8.50 0.25
CA PHE A 247 1.68 -8.10 0.23
C PHE A 247 2.59 -9.32 0.26
N PRO A 248 3.73 -9.30 -0.45
CA PRO A 248 4.75 -10.32 -0.29
C PRO A 248 5.22 -10.43 1.16
N ASN A 249 5.62 -11.62 1.57
CA ASN A 249 6.20 -11.82 2.90
C ASN A 249 7.45 -10.94 3.08
N GLY A 250 7.56 -10.29 4.23
CA GLY A 250 8.66 -9.39 4.55
C GLY A 250 8.44 -7.93 4.13
N CYS A 251 7.22 -7.54 3.73
CA CYS A 251 6.85 -6.14 3.51
C CYS A 251 6.48 -5.47 4.83
N PHE A 252 7.46 -4.90 5.51
CA PHE A 252 7.28 -4.20 6.79
C PHE A 252 6.91 -2.72 6.64
N GLY A 253 7.14 -2.14 5.47
CA GLY A 253 6.86 -0.73 5.21
C GLY A 253 7.83 0.24 5.90
N SER A 254 7.43 1.50 5.97
CA SER A 254 8.24 2.58 6.54
C SER A 254 7.71 3.13 7.88
N LEU A 255 6.54 2.69 8.35
CA LEU A 255 5.88 3.28 9.52
C LEU A 255 6.71 3.16 10.80
N GLY A 256 7.34 2.00 11.03
CA GLY A 256 8.16 1.80 12.23
C GLY A 256 9.37 2.72 12.29
N LEU A 257 10.07 2.90 11.16
CA LEU A 257 11.17 3.87 11.05
C LEU A 257 10.70 5.30 11.32
N ALA A 258 9.53 5.66 10.79
CA ALA A 258 8.95 6.98 10.96
C ALA A 258 8.57 7.25 12.42
N LEU A 259 7.94 6.29 13.09
CA LEU A 259 7.56 6.38 14.52
C LEU A 259 8.79 6.58 15.40
N GLU A 260 9.83 5.74 15.22
CA GLU A 260 11.06 5.84 16.00
C GLU A 260 11.83 7.16 15.78
N ALA A 261 11.62 7.82 14.62
CA ALA A 261 12.18 9.12 14.31
C ALA A 261 11.28 10.29 14.72
N GLY A 262 10.12 10.03 15.34
CA GLY A 262 9.17 11.06 15.78
C GLY A 262 8.45 11.78 14.64
N LEU A 263 8.35 11.16 13.46
CA LEU A 263 7.61 11.73 12.33
C LEU A 263 6.10 11.73 12.60
N GLU A 264 5.42 12.73 12.06
CA GLU A 264 3.95 12.73 12.05
C GLU A 264 3.41 11.71 11.07
N LEU A 265 2.40 10.96 11.52
CA LEU A 265 1.64 10.02 10.70
C LEU A 265 0.20 10.50 10.56
N VAL A 266 -0.43 10.18 9.43
CA VAL A 266 -1.78 10.65 9.12
C VAL A 266 -2.68 9.49 8.71
N ASN A 267 -3.95 9.57 9.11
CA ASN A 267 -5.01 8.66 8.69
C ASN A 267 -4.69 7.16 8.89
N LEU A 268 -4.03 6.78 9.98
CA LEU A 268 -3.73 5.36 10.26
C LEU A 268 -4.99 4.50 10.49
N THR A 269 -6.15 5.12 10.65
CA THR A 269 -7.45 4.44 10.62
C THR A 269 -7.78 3.86 9.25
N GLU A 270 -7.21 4.41 8.17
CA GLU A 270 -7.60 4.12 6.81
C GLU A 270 -6.72 3.03 6.19
N SER A 271 -7.37 1.95 5.79
CA SER A 271 -6.78 0.84 5.07
C SER A 271 -7.74 0.37 3.98
N GLN A 272 -7.28 -0.52 3.10
CA GLN A 272 -8.16 -1.22 2.18
C GLN A 272 -8.11 -2.72 2.45
N PHE A 273 -9.27 -3.35 2.43
CA PHE A 273 -9.44 -4.79 2.50
C PHE A 273 -10.28 -5.26 1.32
N GLY A 274 -10.03 -6.45 0.86
CA GLY A 274 -10.80 -7.05 -0.21
C GLY A 274 -10.47 -8.52 -0.39
N ILE A 275 -11.26 -9.19 -1.21
CA ILE A 275 -11.05 -10.60 -1.48
C ILE A 275 -9.73 -10.86 -2.20
N GLY A 276 -8.99 -11.83 -1.72
CA GLY A 276 -7.70 -12.25 -2.28
C GLY A 276 -7.33 -13.65 -1.82
N THR A 277 -6.42 -14.29 -2.55
CA THR A 277 -5.91 -15.61 -2.16
C THR A 277 -5.16 -15.56 -0.84
N ARG A 278 -5.13 -16.68 -0.14
CA ARG A 278 -4.46 -16.79 1.17
C ARG A 278 -2.96 -16.53 1.05
N ARG A 279 -2.40 -15.89 2.08
CA ARG A 279 -0.98 -15.51 2.13
C ARG A 279 -0.01 -16.68 2.01
N GLU A 280 -0.39 -17.84 2.53
CA GLU A 280 0.44 -19.05 2.53
C GLU A 280 0.68 -19.65 1.15
N GLY A 281 -0.19 -19.33 0.19
CA GLY A 281 -0.06 -19.73 -1.20
C GLY A 281 0.55 -18.64 -2.07
N PHE A 282 -0.18 -18.26 -3.10
CA PHE A 282 0.15 -17.11 -3.97
C PHE A 282 -0.78 -15.94 -3.62
N PRO A 283 -0.35 -14.98 -2.78
CA PRO A 283 -1.21 -13.87 -2.35
C PRO A 283 -1.49 -12.93 -3.53
N TRP A 284 -2.75 -12.90 -3.97
CA TRP A 284 -3.17 -12.15 -5.14
C TRP A 284 -4.59 -11.62 -4.99
N ASN A 285 -4.86 -10.41 -5.52
CA ASN A 285 -6.20 -9.82 -5.50
C ASN A 285 -7.13 -10.56 -6.45
N LEU A 286 -8.33 -10.83 -5.98
CA LEU A 286 -9.41 -11.44 -6.77
C LEU A 286 -10.44 -10.42 -7.27
N SER A 287 -9.99 -9.20 -7.57
CA SER A 287 -10.80 -8.16 -8.23
C SER A 287 -10.95 -8.41 -9.74
N GLY A 288 -11.67 -7.52 -10.41
CA GLY A 288 -11.79 -7.52 -11.86
C GLY A 288 -12.44 -8.79 -12.41
N THR A 289 -11.86 -9.36 -13.42
CA THR A 289 -12.45 -10.47 -14.17
C THR A 289 -12.64 -11.75 -13.34
N TYR A 290 -11.86 -11.98 -12.27
CA TYR A 290 -12.04 -13.16 -11.43
C TYR A 290 -13.44 -13.29 -10.85
N VAL A 291 -14.06 -12.20 -10.40
CA VAL A 291 -15.42 -12.21 -9.87
C VAL A 291 -16.47 -11.76 -10.88
N GLN A 292 -16.06 -11.00 -11.92
CA GLN A 292 -16.98 -10.61 -13.00
C GLN A 292 -17.46 -11.80 -13.85
N VAL A 293 -16.77 -12.92 -13.81
CA VAL A 293 -17.25 -14.16 -14.42
C VAL A 293 -18.24 -14.93 -13.54
N ILE A 294 -18.58 -14.42 -12.39
CA ILE A 294 -19.60 -14.93 -11.45
C ILE A 294 -19.34 -16.40 -11.08
N PRO A 295 -18.22 -16.72 -10.41
CA PRO A 295 -17.92 -18.06 -9.93
C PRO A 295 -18.80 -18.44 -8.73
N TYR A 296 -18.90 -19.72 -8.42
CA TYR A 296 -19.53 -20.19 -7.20
C TYR A 296 -18.63 -19.96 -5.98
N ILE A 297 -19.15 -19.27 -5.00
CA ILE A 297 -18.46 -19.00 -3.72
C ILE A 297 -19.16 -19.79 -2.62
N TYR A 298 -18.39 -20.59 -1.86
CA TYR A 298 -18.87 -21.44 -0.79
C TYR A 298 -17.82 -21.60 0.30
N SER A 299 -18.23 -22.08 1.46
CA SER A 299 -17.31 -22.45 2.55
C SER A 299 -17.30 -23.95 2.81
N ARG A 300 -16.22 -24.42 3.45
CA ARG A 300 -16.11 -25.80 4.00
C ARG A 300 -15.82 -25.71 5.49
N ASP A 301 -16.50 -26.57 6.25
CA ASP A 301 -16.19 -26.78 7.66
C ASP A 301 -15.03 -27.77 7.86
N ALA A 302 -14.72 -28.09 9.12
CA ALA A 302 -13.65 -29.01 9.47
C ALA A 302 -13.90 -30.44 9.00
N GLU A 303 -15.15 -30.82 8.87
CA GLU A 303 -15.63 -32.14 8.38
C GLU A 303 -15.64 -32.21 6.85
N GLY A 304 -15.41 -31.06 6.15
CA GLY A 304 -15.38 -30.96 4.70
C GLY A 304 -16.74 -30.70 4.04
N ALA A 305 -17.81 -30.49 4.82
CA ALA A 305 -19.13 -30.19 4.29
C ALA A 305 -19.16 -28.79 3.64
N GLU A 306 -19.81 -28.69 2.47
CA GLU A 306 -19.95 -27.43 1.73
C GLU A 306 -21.18 -26.64 2.21
N HIS A 307 -21.00 -25.34 2.37
CA HIS A 307 -22.05 -24.40 2.76
C HIS A 307 -22.18 -23.28 1.73
N ASN A 308 -23.38 -23.15 1.14
CA ASN A 308 -23.76 -22.02 0.27
C ASN A 308 -24.12 -20.79 1.11
N PHE A 309 -23.14 -20.26 1.86
CA PHE A 309 -23.37 -19.26 2.90
C PHE A 309 -23.89 -17.91 2.36
N LEU A 310 -23.54 -17.52 1.13
CA LEU A 310 -24.02 -16.28 0.54
C LEU A 310 -25.54 -16.28 0.33
N ALA A 311 -26.15 -17.46 0.21
CA ALA A 311 -27.61 -17.62 0.10
C ALA A 311 -28.36 -17.14 1.35
N ASP A 312 -27.71 -17.00 2.50
CA ASP A 312 -28.32 -16.47 3.72
C ASP A 312 -28.44 -14.95 3.68
N TYR A 313 -27.57 -14.27 2.92
CA TYR A 313 -27.47 -12.81 2.88
C TYR A 313 -28.35 -12.17 1.81
N TYR A 314 -28.54 -12.81 0.67
CA TYR A 314 -29.25 -12.23 -0.48
C TYR A 314 -30.65 -12.81 -0.69
N ARG A 315 -31.56 -12.00 -1.26
CA ARG A 315 -32.97 -12.35 -1.44
C ARG A 315 -33.21 -13.29 -2.62
N SER A 316 -32.29 -13.27 -3.60
CA SER A 316 -32.40 -14.11 -4.80
C SER A 316 -31.02 -14.49 -5.35
N THR A 317 -30.98 -15.58 -6.14
CA THR A 317 -29.76 -16.02 -6.84
C THR A 317 -29.22 -14.94 -7.78
N GLN A 318 -30.10 -14.16 -8.41
CA GLN A 318 -29.73 -13.13 -9.35
C GLN A 318 -29.13 -11.90 -8.64
N GLU A 319 -29.70 -11.51 -7.50
CA GLU A 319 -29.14 -10.44 -6.65
C GLU A 319 -27.75 -10.84 -6.10
N LEU A 320 -27.60 -12.06 -5.60
CA LEU A 320 -26.32 -12.61 -5.18
C LEU A 320 -25.31 -12.56 -6.32
N ALA A 321 -25.65 -13.11 -7.48
CA ALA A 321 -24.76 -13.19 -8.63
C ALA A 321 -24.35 -11.79 -9.15
N SER A 322 -25.29 -10.84 -9.19
CA SER A 322 -25.03 -9.46 -9.58
C SER A 322 -24.08 -8.75 -8.61
N ASN A 323 -24.21 -9.01 -7.29
CA ASN A 323 -23.30 -8.44 -6.30
C ASN A 323 -21.91 -9.10 -6.29
N VAL A 324 -21.82 -10.39 -6.57
CA VAL A 324 -20.52 -11.06 -6.80
C VAL A 324 -19.82 -10.42 -8.01
N PHE A 325 -20.53 -10.20 -9.12
CA PHE A 325 -20.00 -9.50 -10.28
C PHE A 325 -19.47 -8.11 -9.93
N ARG A 326 -20.25 -7.32 -9.19
CA ARG A 326 -19.90 -5.94 -8.80
C ARG A 326 -18.63 -5.87 -7.96
N LYS A 327 -18.25 -6.95 -7.25
CA LYS A 327 -16.95 -7.03 -6.58
C LYS A 327 -15.77 -6.90 -7.55
N GLY A 328 -15.96 -7.01 -8.84
CA GLY A 328 -14.93 -6.81 -9.84
C GLY A 328 -14.47 -5.36 -10.01
N TYR A 329 -15.35 -4.38 -9.75
CA TYR A 329 -15.05 -2.94 -9.79
C TYR A 329 -15.48 -2.20 -8.51
N GLN A 330 -16.20 -2.83 -7.61
CA GLN A 330 -16.45 -2.40 -6.23
C GLN A 330 -15.66 -3.28 -5.25
N TRP A 331 -14.49 -3.69 -5.67
CA TRP A 331 -13.70 -4.74 -5.05
C TRP A 331 -13.20 -4.43 -3.63
N PRO A 332 -12.62 -3.27 -3.28
CA PRO A 332 -12.30 -3.02 -1.90
C PRO A 332 -13.60 -2.98 -1.09
N PHE A 333 -13.54 -3.57 0.10
CA PHE A 333 -14.62 -3.44 1.05
C PHE A 333 -14.92 -1.96 1.30
N HIS A 334 -16.18 -1.60 1.28
CA HIS A 334 -16.66 -0.29 1.67
C HIS A 334 -17.83 -0.44 2.63
N ALA A 335 -17.71 0.12 3.81
CA ALA A 335 -18.66 -0.10 4.90
C ALA A 335 -20.13 0.22 4.50
N GLU A 336 -20.37 1.33 3.81
CA GLU A 336 -21.72 1.67 3.33
C GLU A 336 -22.28 0.71 2.28
N ARG A 337 -21.44 -0.03 1.56
CA ARG A 337 -21.89 -1.03 0.57
C ARG A 337 -22.34 -2.35 1.21
N MET A 338 -22.42 -2.44 2.51
CA MET A 338 -23.13 -3.52 3.21
C MET A 338 -24.62 -3.25 3.33
N LEU A 339 -25.03 -1.99 3.34
CA LEU A 339 -26.43 -1.60 3.41
C LEU A 339 -27.15 -1.95 2.10
N ASP A 340 -28.47 -2.12 2.18
CA ASP A 340 -29.36 -2.37 1.02
C ASP A 340 -28.93 -3.57 0.15
N PHE A 341 -28.42 -4.62 0.74
CA PHE A 341 -27.98 -5.86 0.06
C PHE A 341 -26.94 -5.63 -1.03
N ARG A 342 -26.05 -4.62 -0.86
CA ARG A 342 -25.00 -4.31 -1.85
C ARG A 342 -23.76 -5.19 -1.72
N SER A 343 -22.78 -4.96 -2.58
CA SER A 343 -21.66 -5.86 -2.86
C SER A 343 -20.72 -6.17 -1.67
N SER A 344 -20.58 -5.29 -0.68
CA SER A 344 -19.71 -5.54 0.48
C SER A 344 -20.31 -6.50 1.52
N LEU A 345 -21.58 -6.92 1.34
CA LEU A 345 -22.10 -8.08 2.08
C LEU A 345 -21.37 -9.37 1.74
N VAL A 346 -20.80 -9.49 0.54
CA VAL A 346 -19.95 -10.64 0.17
C VAL A 346 -18.73 -10.70 1.07
N ASP A 347 -18.04 -9.57 1.28
CA ASP A 347 -16.86 -9.51 2.17
C ASP A 347 -17.23 -9.82 3.62
N LEU A 348 -18.31 -9.23 4.12
CA LEU A 348 -18.81 -9.49 5.46
C LEU A 348 -19.10 -10.97 5.66
N ALA A 349 -19.81 -11.59 4.73
CA ALA A 349 -20.17 -13.00 4.80
C ALA A 349 -18.93 -13.90 4.83
N ILE A 350 -17.90 -13.59 4.03
CA ILE A 350 -16.62 -14.31 4.03
C ILE A 350 -15.91 -14.20 5.39
N VAL A 351 -15.83 -12.99 5.96
CA VAL A 351 -15.23 -12.80 7.29
C VAL A 351 -15.99 -13.59 8.36
N ARG A 352 -17.33 -13.59 8.30
CA ARG A 352 -18.17 -14.38 9.25
C ARG A 352 -17.97 -15.88 9.13
N GLU A 353 -17.74 -16.41 7.92
CA GLU A 353 -17.38 -17.82 7.74
C GLU A 353 -16.00 -18.13 8.34
N GLY A 354 -15.02 -17.24 8.17
CA GLY A 354 -13.71 -17.35 8.82
C GLY A 354 -13.80 -17.33 10.35
N GLN A 355 -14.66 -16.49 10.94
CA GLN A 355 -14.91 -16.43 12.38
C GLN A 355 -15.54 -17.74 12.92
N LYS A 356 -16.29 -18.47 12.07
CA LYS A 356 -16.81 -19.82 12.40
C LYS A 356 -15.75 -20.93 12.21
N GLY A 357 -14.51 -20.60 11.86
CA GLY A 357 -13.44 -21.57 11.57
C GLY A 357 -13.55 -22.24 10.21
N ARG A 358 -14.38 -21.74 9.31
CA ARG A 358 -14.57 -22.30 7.97
C ARG A 358 -13.61 -21.71 6.96
N ARG A 359 -13.23 -22.52 5.96
CA ARG A 359 -12.41 -22.08 4.81
C ARG A 359 -13.31 -21.71 3.65
N VAL A 360 -13.00 -20.62 2.94
CA VAL A 360 -13.83 -20.12 1.84
C VAL A 360 -13.16 -20.39 0.52
N PHE A 361 -13.95 -20.81 -0.49
CA PHE A 361 -13.49 -21.22 -1.81
C PHE A 361 -14.26 -20.52 -2.92
N MET A 362 -13.58 -20.31 -4.04
CA MET A 362 -14.11 -19.83 -5.31
C MET A 362 -13.92 -20.90 -6.37
N ASP A 363 -15.02 -21.38 -6.95
CA ASP A 363 -15.00 -22.43 -7.96
C ASP A 363 -15.42 -21.86 -9.33
N PHE A 364 -14.49 -21.87 -10.25
CA PHE A 364 -14.72 -21.36 -11.61
C PHE A 364 -15.41 -22.38 -12.51
N ASN A 365 -15.58 -23.64 -12.08
CA ASN A 365 -16.26 -24.68 -12.84
C ASN A 365 -17.75 -24.80 -12.48
N ARG A 366 -18.23 -23.98 -11.53
CA ARG A 366 -19.63 -23.96 -11.11
C ARG A 366 -20.17 -22.54 -11.12
N ASN A 367 -21.42 -22.37 -11.61
CA ASN A 367 -22.18 -21.15 -11.42
C ASN A 367 -22.72 -21.07 -9.98
N PRO A 368 -23.13 -19.88 -9.50
CA PRO A 368 -23.73 -19.73 -8.18
C PRO A 368 -24.86 -20.73 -7.92
N ALA A 369 -24.82 -21.41 -6.77
CA ALA A 369 -25.89 -22.28 -6.32
C ALA A 369 -27.15 -21.44 -6.00
N PRO A 370 -28.35 -21.99 -6.21
CA PRO A 370 -29.59 -21.26 -5.97
C PRO A 370 -29.75 -20.80 -4.52
N VAL A 371 -30.22 -19.59 -4.33
CA VAL A 371 -30.82 -19.15 -3.07
C VAL A 371 -32.14 -19.90 -2.92
N PRO A 372 -32.39 -20.59 -1.80
CA PRO A 372 -33.59 -21.37 -1.59
C PRO A 372 -34.89 -20.55 -1.81
N GLY A 373 -35.82 -21.10 -2.58
CA GLY A 373 -37.04 -20.42 -2.97
C GLY A 373 -36.91 -19.42 -4.12
N SER A 374 -35.70 -19.23 -4.66
CA SER A 374 -35.40 -18.37 -5.79
C SER A 374 -35.14 -19.19 -7.05
N ALA A 375 -35.34 -18.54 -8.21
CA ALA A 375 -35.03 -19.17 -9.49
C ALA A 375 -33.54 -19.44 -9.65
N PRO A 376 -33.11 -20.51 -10.33
CA PRO A 376 -31.71 -20.84 -10.60
C PRO A 376 -30.99 -19.70 -11.32
N PHE A 377 -29.65 -19.68 -11.23
CA PHE A 377 -28.80 -18.73 -11.92
C PHE A 377 -29.07 -18.67 -13.43
N SER A 378 -29.13 -17.44 -13.97
CA SER A 378 -29.24 -17.18 -15.39
C SER A 378 -28.61 -15.84 -15.73
N LEU A 379 -27.77 -15.80 -16.76
CA LEU A 379 -27.13 -14.56 -17.25
C LEU A 379 -28.14 -13.52 -17.72
N ASP A 380 -29.27 -13.96 -18.28
CA ASP A 380 -30.31 -13.06 -18.82
C ASP A 380 -31.15 -12.37 -17.73
N ARG A 381 -31.09 -12.87 -16.51
CA ARG A 381 -31.89 -12.37 -15.37
C ARG A 381 -31.05 -11.64 -14.32
N LEU A 382 -29.80 -11.34 -14.62
CA LEU A 382 -28.95 -10.50 -13.80
C LEU A 382 -29.47 -9.05 -13.82
N ASP A 383 -29.00 -8.25 -12.86
CA ASP A 383 -29.30 -6.82 -12.86
C ASP A 383 -28.91 -6.19 -14.21
N PRO A 384 -29.67 -5.17 -14.67
CA PRO A 384 -29.50 -4.64 -16.04
C PRO A 384 -28.08 -4.17 -16.38
N ASP A 385 -27.36 -3.56 -15.43
CA ASP A 385 -25.98 -3.11 -15.58
C ASP A 385 -25.02 -4.29 -15.79
N VAL A 386 -25.18 -5.33 -15.00
CA VAL A 386 -24.36 -6.55 -15.06
C VAL A 386 -24.60 -7.32 -16.35
N ALA A 387 -25.88 -7.52 -16.71
CA ALA A 387 -26.26 -8.19 -17.94
C ALA A 387 -25.79 -7.43 -19.19
N ALA A 388 -25.87 -6.09 -19.18
CA ALA A 388 -25.38 -5.24 -20.25
C ALA A 388 -23.85 -5.36 -20.42
N TYR A 389 -23.11 -5.33 -19.32
CA TYR A 389 -21.63 -5.50 -19.35
C TYR A 389 -21.23 -6.85 -19.93
N LEU A 390 -21.81 -7.95 -19.45
CA LEU A 390 -21.44 -9.30 -19.92
C LEU A 390 -21.79 -9.48 -21.41
N ARG A 391 -22.93 -8.94 -21.87
CA ARG A 391 -23.29 -8.94 -23.30
C ARG A 391 -22.28 -8.13 -24.12
N ALA A 392 -21.91 -6.94 -23.70
CA ALA A 392 -20.94 -6.09 -24.37
C ALA A 392 -19.54 -6.75 -24.42
N ALA A 393 -19.17 -7.47 -23.36
CA ALA A 393 -17.93 -8.24 -23.31
C ALA A 393 -17.98 -9.56 -24.10
N GLY A 394 -19.15 -9.97 -24.62
CA GLY A 394 -19.31 -11.28 -25.27
C GLY A 394 -19.17 -12.47 -24.31
N ALA A 395 -19.36 -12.25 -23.00
CA ALA A 395 -19.16 -13.24 -21.95
C ALA A 395 -20.44 -14.05 -21.66
N SER A 396 -20.91 -14.80 -22.67
CA SER A 396 -22.14 -15.60 -22.64
C SER A 396 -21.89 -17.10 -22.42
N GLN A 397 -20.66 -17.53 -22.15
CA GLN A 397 -20.30 -18.92 -21.97
C GLN A 397 -20.98 -19.53 -20.73
N ALA A 398 -21.23 -20.85 -20.79
CA ALA A 398 -22.00 -21.53 -19.76
C ALA A 398 -21.31 -21.54 -18.38
N LEU A 399 -20.00 -21.69 -18.34
CA LEU A 399 -19.23 -21.80 -17.09
C LEU A 399 -18.37 -20.55 -16.85
N PRO A 400 -18.15 -20.19 -15.58
CA PRO A 400 -17.27 -19.07 -15.19
C PRO A 400 -15.86 -19.18 -15.79
N ILE A 401 -15.26 -20.36 -15.80
CA ILE A 401 -13.91 -20.57 -16.35
C ILE A 401 -13.86 -20.26 -17.86
N ASP A 402 -14.91 -20.56 -18.58
CA ASP A 402 -14.96 -20.29 -20.03
C ASP A 402 -15.17 -18.80 -20.30
N ARG A 403 -15.98 -18.13 -19.45
CA ARG A 403 -16.10 -16.67 -19.46
C ARG A 403 -14.75 -16.01 -19.14
N LEU A 404 -13.99 -16.56 -18.17
CA LEU A 404 -12.65 -16.05 -17.82
C LEU A 404 -11.63 -16.24 -18.95
N ARG A 405 -11.64 -17.40 -19.61
CA ARG A 405 -10.80 -17.63 -20.81
C ARG A 405 -11.11 -16.65 -21.92
N HIS A 406 -12.39 -16.31 -22.09
CA HIS A 406 -12.83 -15.37 -23.09
C HIS A 406 -12.42 -13.93 -22.75
N MET A 407 -12.67 -13.49 -21.52
CA MET A 407 -12.45 -12.11 -21.08
C MET A 407 -10.98 -11.80 -20.78
N ASN A 408 -10.28 -12.70 -20.07
CA ASN A 408 -8.91 -12.46 -19.63
C ASN A 408 -8.12 -13.78 -19.45
N PRO A 409 -7.60 -14.38 -20.52
CA PRO A 409 -6.83 -15.62 -20.42
C PRO A 409 -5.53 -15.46 -19.62
N LEU A 410 -4.96 -14.25 -19.56
CA LEU A 410 -3.76 -13.97 -18.76
C LEU A 410 -3.98 -14.17 -17.25
N ALA A 411 -5.22 -13.98 -16.78
CA ALA A 411 -5.58 -14.21 -15.39
C ALA A 411 -5.44 -15.69 -14.98
N ILE A 412 -5.79 -16.61 -15.89
CA ILE A 412 -5.62 -18.06 -15.68
C ILE A 412 -4.14 -18.44 -15.76
N GLU A 413 -3.44 -17.96 -16.77
CA GLU A 413 -2.02 -18.25 -16.99
C GLU A 413 -1.15 -17.78 -15.82
N LEU A 414 -1.49 -16.64 -15.22
CA LEU A 414 -0.81 -16.15 -14.04
C LEU A 414 -0.80 -17.19 -12.91
N TYR A 415 -1.97 -17.71 -12.52
CA TYR A 415 -2.07 -18.70 -11.45
C TYR A 415 -1.33 -19.99 -11.78
N ARG A 416 -1.43 -20.45 -13.05
CA ARG A 416 -0.76 -21.66 -13.51
C ARG A 416 0.77 -21.56 -13.37
N ARG A 417 1.37 -20.38 -13.60
CA ARG A 417 2.81 -20.13 -13.38
C ARG A 417 3.23 -20.26 -11.93
N TYR A 418 2.31 -20.05 -10.99
CA TYR A 418 2.53 -20.28 -9.57
C TYR A 418 2.04 -21.65 -9.10
N LYS A 419 1.84 -22.60 -10.04
CA LYS A 419 1.41 -23.98 -9.77
C LYS A 419 0.02 -24.10 -9.14
N VAL A 420 -0.85 -23.13 -9.40
CA VAL A 420 -2.25 -23.13 -9.02
C VAL A 420 -3.10 -23.20 -10.28
N ASP A 421 -3.86 -24.28 -10.46
CA ASP A 421 -4.74 -24.44 -11.64
C ASP A 421 -6.19 -24.14 -11.27
N ILE A 422 -6.59 -22.89 -11.37
CA ILE A 422 -7.97 -22.44 -11.10
C ILE A 422 -9.00 -23.00 -12.09
N ALA A 423 -8.55 -23.63 -13.19
CA ALA A 423 -9.43 -24.33 -14.12
C ALA A 423 -9.72 -25.77 -13.68
N ALA A 424 -8.92 -26.32 -12.78
CA ALA A 424 -9.07 -27.69 -12.28
C ALA A 424 -9.60 -27.74 -10.85
N GLU A 425 -9.19 -26.80 -9.99
CA GLU A 425 -9.45 -26.82 -8.54
C GLU A 425 -10.04 -25.51 -8.03
N PRO A 426 -10.93 -25.58 -7.03
CA PRO A 426 -11.43 -24.39 -6.33
C PRO A 426 -10.28 -23.65 -5.65
N LEU A 427 -10.32 -22.33 -5.74
CA LEU A 427 -9.31 -21.43 -5.18
C LEU A 427 -9.69 -21.01 -3.77
N GLU A 428 -8.86 -21.31 -2.78
CA GLU A 428 -9.05 -20.82 -1.41
C GLU A 428 -8.70 -19.33 -1.31
N PHE A 429 -9.58 -18.58 -0.63
CA PHE A 429 -9.40 -17.14 -0.49
C PHE A 429 -10.00 -16.58 0.81
N ALA A 430 -9.68 -15.34 1.12
CA ALA A 430 -10.17 -14.62 2.30
C ALA A 430 -10.35 -13.13 1.99
N VAL A 431 -10.79 -12.36 2.98
CA VAL A 431 -10.70 -10.90 2.94
C VAL A 431 -9.33 -10.50 3.48
N ASN A 432 -8.50 -9.97 2.60
CA ASN A 432 -7.10 -9.66 2.85
C ASN A 432 -6.87 -8.16 3.05
N ASN A 433 -5.85 -7.79 3.82
CA ASN A 433 -5.30 -6.43 3.77
C ASN A 433 -4.66 -6.18 2.39
N GLN A 434 -5.01 -5.02 1.79
CA GLN A 434 -4.65 -4.69 0.41
C GLN A 434 -3.75 -3.48 0.30
N HIS A 435 -3.96 -2.49 1.16
CA HIS A 435 -3.29 -1.20 1.10
C HIS A 435 -3.50 -0.43 2.41
N MET A 436 -2.49 0.34 2.84
CA MET A 436 -2.62 1.35 3.88
C MET A 436 -2.81 2.71 3.19
N ASN A 437 -4.00 3.33 3.34
CA ASN A 437 -4.25 4.65 2.78
C ASN A 437 -3.59 5.76 3.61
N GLY A 438 -3.56 5.57 4.92
CA GLY A 438 -2.76 6.38 5.85
C GLY A 438 -1.28 6.06 5.76
N GLY A 439 -0.46 6.89 6.38
CA GLY A 439 0.99 6.74 6.36
C GLY A 439 1.70 7.93 6.97
N ILE A 440 2.92 8.20 6.52
CA ILE A 440 3.71 9.35 6.94
C ILE A 440 3.06 10.63 6.39
N ALA A 441 2.83 11.61 7.27
CA ALA A 441 2.28 12.90 6.87
C ALA A 441 3.30 13.66 6.00
N VAL A 442 2.83 14.18 4.87
CA VAL A 442 3.67 14.91 3.92
C VAL A 442 2.99 16.20 3.46
N ASP A 443 3.81 17.13 3.02
CA ASP A 443 3.37 18.34 2.33
C ASP A 443 3.27 18.14 0.80
N THR A 444 3.10 19.21 0.08
CA THR A 444 2.97 19.23 -1.39
C THR A 444 4.22 18.77 -2.15
N TRP A 445 5.38 18.77 -1.50
CA TRP A 445 6.66 18.31 -2.05
C TRP A 445 7.08 16.94 -1.52
N GLY A 446 6.24 16.27 -0.75
CA GLY A 446 6.55 14.99 -0.12
C GLY A 446 7.47 15.10 1.09
N ARG A 447 7.70 16.32 1.63
CA ARG A 447 8.50 16.55 2.84
C ARG A 447 7.72 16.10 4.08
N THR A 448 8.41 15.54 5.04
CA THR A 448 7.84 15.14 6.33
C THR A 448 8.08 16.22 7.40
N SER A 449 7.62 15.96 8.64
CA SER A 449 7.89 16.84 9.78
C SER A 449 9.37 16.90 10.21
N LEU A 450 10.25 16.05 9.65
CA LEU A 450 11.69 16.06 9.91
C LEU A 450 12.44 16.57 8.68
N PRO A 451 13.17 17.69 8.76
CA PRO A 451 13.95 18.27 7.67
C PRO A 451 14.89 17.26 7.00
N GLY A 452 14.87 17.24 5.66
CA GLY A 452 15.64 16.33 4.83
C GLY A 452 15.01 14.93 4.70
N VAL A 453 13.88 14.65 5.34
CA VAL A 453 13.17 13.37 5.17
C VAL A 453 11.91 13.57 4.34
N TYR A 454 11.73 12.68 3.38
CA TYR A 454 10.62 12.63 2.43
C TYR A 454 9.93 11.28 2.48
N ALA A 455 8.66 11.21 2.10
CA ALA A 455 7.97 9.95 1.92
C ALA A 455 7.18 9.92 0.61
N VAL A 456 7.18 8.76 -0.08
CA VAL A 456 6.53 8.58 -1.37
C VAL A 456 5.83 7.22 -1.48
N GLY A 457 4.83 7.15 -2.34
CA GLY A 457 4.03 5.95 -2.55
C GLY A 457 3.23 5.59 -1.30
N GLU A 458 3.03 4.30 -1.05
CA GLU A 458 2.23 3.81 0.08
C GLU A 458 2.85 4.07 1.46
N ALA A 459 4.11 4.49 1.52
CA ALA A 459 4.72 4.97 2.78
C ALA A 459 4.13 6.31 3.22
N ALA A 460 3.67 7.14 2.28
CA ALA A 460 3.06 8.44 2.53
C ALA A 460 1.54 8.32 2.65
N GLY A 461 0.95 9.03 3.60
CA GLY A 461 -0.49 9.02 3.85
C GLY A 461 -1.25 9.99 2.93
N THR A 462 -1.19 9.78 1.63
CA THR A 462 -1.72 10.70 0.61
C THR A 462 -3.11 10.36 0.09
N HIS A 463 -3.75 9.29 0.56
CA HIS A 463 -4.96 8.76 -0.11
C HIS A 463 -6.30 9.04 0.57
N GLY A 464 -6.36 9.53 1.79
CA GLY A 464 -7.62 9.74 2.51
C GLY A 464 -8.38 8.43 2.84
N ALA A 465 -9.69 8.51 3.04
CA ALA A 465 -10.50 7.37 3.49
C ALA A 465 -10.71 6.31 2.39
N THR A 466 -10.82 6.72 1.14
CA THR A 466 -10.95 5.81 -0.01
C THR A 466 -9.94 6.17 -1.10
N ARG A 467 -9.45 5.18 -1.79
CA ARG A 467 -8.47 5.35 -2.86
C ARG A 467 -8.95 4.63 -4.12
N PRO A 468 -9.10 5.32 -5.26
CA PRO A 468 -9.42 4.69 -6.54
C PRO A 468 -8.37 3.63 -6.95
N GLY A 469 -8.83 2.59 -7.62
CA GLY A 469 -7.96 1.56 -8.13
C GLY A 469 -6.92 2.12 -9.10
N GLY A 470 -5.63 1.85 -8.82
CA GLY A 470 -4.51 2.38 -9.61
C GLY A 470 -3.90 3.68 -9.11
N SER A 471 -4.59 4.45 -8.26
CA SER A 471 -4.04 5.66 -7.64
C SER A 471 -2.77 5.37 -6.81
N ALA A 472 -2.67 4.21 -6.17
CA ALA A 472 -1.44 3.81 -5.46
C ALA A 472 -0.18 3.86 -6.34
N LEU A 473 -0.29 3.42 -7.59
CA LEU A 473 0.83 3.49 -8.54
C LEU A 473 1.03 4.93 -9.04
N ASN A 474 -0.06 5.64 -9.35
CA ASN A 474 0.00 7.00 -9.85
C ASN A 474 0.58 7.96 -8.80
N ALA A 475 0.08 7.96 -7.57
CA ALA A 475 0.60 8.80 -6.48
C ALA A 475 2.11 8.57 -6.28
N GLY A 476 2.57 7.31 -6.29
CA GLY A 476 3.99 6.98 -6.20
C GLY A 476 4.83 7.57 -7.34
N GLN A 477 4.32 7.61 -8.56
CA GLN A 477 5.00 8.21 -9.70
C GLN A 477 5.01 9.74 -9.63
N VAL A 478 3.89 10.34 -9.28
CA VAL A 478 3.74 11.79 -9.17
C VAL A 478 4.60 12.36 -8.05
N PHE A 479 4.43 11.86 -6.82
CA PHE A 479 5.20 12.34 -5.67
C PHE A 479 6.67 11.94 -5.75
N GLY A 480 7.03 10.78 -6.33
CA GLY A 480 8.42 10.43 -6.60
C GLY A 480 9.11 11.46 -7.53
N THR A 481 8.38 11.95 -8.54
CA THR A 481 8.88 13.02 -9.43
C THR A 481 9.06 14.32 -8.66
N ARG A 482 8.06 14.75 -7.88
CA ARG A 482 8.13 15.99 -7.10
C ARG A 482 9.24 16.00 -6.07
N VAL A 483 9.39 14.92 -5.32
CA VAL A 483 10.50 14.73 -4.36
C VAL A 483 11.85 14.84 -5.07
N GLY A 484 12.00 14.21 -6.24
CA GLY A 484 13.22 14.36 -7.04
C GLY A 484 13.49 15.78 -7.50
N GLU A 485 12.46 16.55 -7.85
CA GLU A 485 12.54 17.96 -8.21
C GLU A 485 12.98 18.81 -7.02
N HIS A 486 12.34 18.62 -5.87
CA HIS A 486 12.67 19.40 -4.67
C HIS A 486 14.10 19.10 -4.16
N ILE A 487 14.49 17.83 -4.06
CA ILE A 487 15.84 17.43 -3.64
C ILE A 487 16.90 18.00 -4.60
N GLY A 488 16.63 17.99 -5.89
CA GLY A 488 17.52 18.59 -6.89
C GLY A 488 17.69 20.10 -6.72
N ALA A 489 16.58 20.81 -6.46
CA ALA A 489 16.58 22.26 -6.25
C ALA A 489 17.20 22.68 -4.90
N SER A 490 16.95 21.91 -3.82
CA SER A 490 17.47 22.21 -2.47
C SER A 490 18.98 22.01 -2.31
N GLY A 491 19.62 21.33 -3.23
CA GLY A 491 21.02 20.95 -3.11
C GLY A 491 21.30 19.80 -2.13
N PHE A 492 20.28 19.18 -1.56
CA PHE A 492 20.41 17.99 -0.68
C PHE A 492 20.99 16.77 -1.42
N ALA A 493 20.95 16.78 -2.75
CA ALA A 493 21.57 15.76 -3.58
C ALA A 493 23.11 15.79 -3.62
N ARG A 494 23.75 16.61 -2.80
CA ARG A 494 25.22 16.64 -2.66
C ARG A 494 25.67 15.62 -1.62
N THR A 495 26.74 14.91 -1.92
CA THR A 495 27.34 13.96 -0.96
C THR A 495 27.75 14.67 0.34
N PRO A 496 27.35 14.18 1.51
CA PRO A 496 27.70 14.79 2.79
C PRO A 496 29.20 14.67 3.08
N PRO A 497 29.78 15.62 3.87
CA PRO A 497 31.18 15.55 4.27
C PRO A 497 31.49 14.34 5.15
N ALA A 498 32.77 14.02 5.27
CA ALA A 498 33.23 13.04 6.26
C ALA A 498 32.80 13.51 7.67
N GLY A 499 32.35 12.59 8.51
CA GLY A 499 31.86 12.90 9.86
C GLY A 499 30.38 13.23 9.98
N ALA A 500 29.63 13.20 8.88
CA ALA A 500 28.19 13.48 8.86
C ALA A 500 27.32 12.49 9.69
N VAL A 501 27.88 11.41 10.20
CA VAL A 501 27.20 10.39 11.04
C VAL A 501 27.58 10.53 12.52
N ALA A 502 27.72 11.76 13.00
CA ALA A 502 27.85 12.03 14.44
C ALA A 502 26.68 11.34 15.21
N GLY A 503 27.00 10.74 16.36
CA GLY A 503 26.00 9.99 17.15
C GLY A 503 25.74 8.55 16.70
N ALA A 504 26.26 8.09 15.55
CA ALA A 504 26.06 6.72 15.07
C ALA A 504 26.47 5.65 16.10
N ALA A 505 27.57 5.88 16.84
CA ALA A 505 28.03 4.96 17.87
C ALA A 505 27.02 4.79 19.04
N ALA A 506 26.38 5.88 19.44
CA ALA A 506 25.32 5.83 20.46
C ALA A 506 24.11 5.04 19.98
N VAL A 507 23.68 5.27 18.74
CA VAL A 507 22.56 4.55 18.11
C VAL A 507 22.87 3.06 17.95
N VAL A 508 24.09 2.70 17.55
CA VAL A 508 24.51 1.30 17.49
C VAL A 508 24.47 0.66 18.86
N ALA A 509 24.99 1.34 19.92
CA ALA A 509 24.93 0.83 21.28
C ALA A 509 23.49 0.62 21.77
N GLU A 510 22.58 1.57 21.48
CA GLU A 510 21.15 1.45 21.79
C GLU A 510 20.52 0.23 21.10
N ILE A 511 20.76 0.06 19.81
CA ILE A 511 20.23 -1.10 19.07
C ILE A 511 20.82 -2.40 19.61
N CYS A 512 22.12 -2.45 19.92
CA CYS A 512 22.74 -3.64 20.53
C CYS A 512 22.09 -4.00 21.87
N ALA A 513 21.73 -3.00 22.69
CA ALA A 513 21.05 -3.24 23.97
C ALA A 513 19.63 -3.84 23.82
N LEU A 514 18.98 -3.64 22.66
CA LEU A 514 17.69 -4.26 22.34
C LEU A 514 17.84 -5.71 21.85
N LEU A 515 19.00 -6.10 21.36
CA LEU A 515 19.22 -7.45 20.80
C LEU A 515 19.65 -8.39 21.93
N ARG A 516 18.74 -9.27 22.36
CA ARG A 516 18.97 -10.24 23.43
C ARG A 516 18.60 -11.65 22.97
N PRO A 517 19.50 -12.34 22.27
CA PRO A 517 19.19 -13.62 21.61
C PRO A 517 18.63 -14.69 22.53
N GLU A 518 19.07 -14.72 23.80
CA GLU A 518 18.70 -15.76 24.76
C GLU A 518 17.47 -15.39 25.61
N THR A 519 17.35 -14.13 25.99
CA THR A 519 16.36 -13.68 26.97
C THR A 519 15.25 -12.79 26.40
N GLY A 520 15.46 -12.27 25.19
CA GLY A 520 14.49 -11.39 24.51
C GLY A 520 13.26 -12.14 24.02
N VAL A 521 12.27 -11.37 23.54
CA VAL A 521 11.05 -11.91 22.96
C VAL A 521 11.34 -12.51 21.58
N PRO A 522 10.98 -13.78 21.32
CA PRO A 522 11.18 -14.40 20.02
C PRO A 522 10.42 -13.70 18.89
N VAL A 523 11.06 -13.57 17.73
CA VAL A 523 10.48 -12.92 16.54
C VAL A 523 9.12 -13.52 16.15
N GLN A 524 8.99 -14.85 16.25
CA GLN A 524 7.72 -15.52 15.90
C GLN A 524 6.59 -15.21 16.86
N ASP A 525 6.88 -14.99 18.13
CA ASP A 525 5.87 -14.64 19.14
C ASP A 525 5.34 -13.22 18.89
N ILE A 526 6.24 -12.26 18.60
CA ILE A 526 5.86 -10.90 18.22
C ILE A 526 4.95 -10.94 16.98
N ARG A 527 5.35 -11.69 15.96
CA ARG A 527 4.56 -11.86 14.74
C ARG A 527 3.17 -12.38 15.04
N THR A 528 3.07 -13.45 15.80
CA THR A 528 1.80 -14.12 16.11
C THR A 528 0.86 -13.17 16.85
N GLU A 529 1.37 -12.48 17.88
CA GLU A 529 0.58 -11.54 18.67
C GLU A 529 0.10 -10.34 17.84
N VAL A 530 0.99 -9.73 17.06
CA VAL A 530 0.64 -8.57 16.20
C VAL A 530 -0.41 -8.96 15.17
N GLN A 531 -0.16 -10.05 14.42
CA GLN A 531 -1.05 -10.45 13.32
C GLN A 531 -2.41 -10.93 13.80
N ALA A 532 -2.47 -11.64 14.93
CA ALA A 532 -3.75 -12.05 15.53
C ALA A 532 -4.57 -10.83 15.93
N ARG A 533 -4.02 -9.98 16.79
CA ARG A 533 -4.67 -8.78 17.32
C ARG A 533 -5.18 -7.86 16.21
N MET A 534 -4.34 -7.54 15.22
CA MET A 534 -4.72 -6.66 14.13
C MET A 534 -5.81 -7.24 13.23
N SER A 535 -5.75 -8.54 12.95
CA SER A 535 -6.76 -9.20 12.10
C SER A 535 -8.10 -9.33 12.82
N ASP A 536 -8.10 -9.52 14.13
CA ASP A 536 -9.31 -9.76 14.91
C ASP A 536 -10.01 -8.45 15.31
N ALA A 537 -9.26 -7.39 15.69
CA ALA A 537 -9.83 -6.13 16.19
C ALA A 537 -9.78 -4.95 15.19
N ALA A 538 -8.83 -4.95 14.25
CA ALA A 538 -8.60 -3.84 13.31
C ALA A 538 -8.76 -4.28 11.85
N GLY A 539 -9.66 -5.21 11.57
CA GLY A 539 -10.10 -5.65 10.24
C GLY A 539 -11.22 -4.77 9.68
N ILE A 540 -12.10 -5.38 8.87
CA ILE A 540 -13.28 -4.68 8.31
C ILE A 540 -14.37 -4.40 9.34
N LEU A 541 -14.47 -5.22 10.40
CA LEU A 541 -15.37 -5.01 11.53
C LEU A 541 -14.56 -4.52 12.71
N CYS A 542 -14.97 -3.41 13.29
CA CYS A 542 -14.33 -2.80 14.46
C CYS A 542 -15.36 -2.67 15.58
N VAL A 543 -15.28 -3.58 16.56
CA VAL A 543 -16.08 -3.51 17.79
C VAL A 543 -15.30 -2.64 18.79
N PRO A 544 -15.89 -1.57 19.36
CA PRO A 544 -15.17 -0.63 20.20
C PRO A 544 -14.40 -1.29 21.37
N GLU A 545 -15.02 -2.23 22.06
CA GLU A 545 -14.43 -2.95 23.20
C GLU A 545 -13.23 -3.81 22.78
N ASP A 546 -13.32 -4.47 21.61
CA ASP A 546 -12.23 -5.30 21.04
C ASP A 546 -11.05 -4.42 20.63
N VAL A 547 -11.31 -3.26 20.02
CA VAL A 547 -10.26 -2.29 19.63
C VAL A 547 -9.54 -1.76 20.86
N SER A 548 -10.25 -1.39 21.92
CA SER A 548 -9.68 -0.87 23.17
C SER A 548 -8.85 -1.93 23.91
N THR A 549 -9.32 -3.16 23.92
CA THR A 549 -8.59 -4.33 24.46
C THR A 549 -7.31 -4.58 23.67
N ALA A 550 -7.41 -4.62 22.33
CA ALA A 550 -6.28 -4.80 21.44
C ALA A 550 -5.22 -3.69 21.59
N LEU A 551 -5.65 -2.44 21.81
CA LEU A 551 -4.73 -1.32 22.11
C LEU A 551 -3.98 -1.57 23.41
N SER A 552 -4.66 -2.01 24.45
CA SER A 552 -4.03 -2.32 25.75
C SER A 552 -3.00 -3.44 25.63
N GLU A 553 -3.30 -4.48 24.85
CA GLU A 553 -2.38 -5.58 24.56
C GLU A 553 -1.17 -5.12 23.70
N ALA A 554 -1.39 -4.21 22.74
CA ALA A 554 -0.31 -3.65 21.92
C ALA A 554 0.68 -2.86 22.79
N ARG A 555 0.18 -2.04 23.71
CA ARG A 555 0.99 -1.32 24.69
C ARG A 555 1.77 -2.24 25.60
N ALA A 556 1.13 -3.30 26.09
CA ALA A 556 1.79 -4.31 26.92
C ALA A 556 2.92 -5.04 26.16
N LEU A 557 2.71 -5.37 24.87
CA LEU A 557 3.75 -5.95 24.02
C LEU A 557 4.93 -4.98 23.86
N ASN A 558 4.70 -3.72 23.53
CA ASN A 558 5.76 -2.73 23.36
C ASN A 558 6.54 -2.48 24.65
N ALA A 559 5.88 -2.37 25.79
CA ALA A 559 6.53 -2.28 27.11
C ALA A 559 7.41 -3.51 27.39
N ARG A 560 6.93 -4.72 27.08
CA ARG A 560 7.71 -5.96 27.20
C ARG A 560 8.93 -5.95 26.29
N LEU A 561 8.79 -5.46 25.04
CA LEU A 561 9.91 -5.35 24.09
C LEU A 561 10.96 -4.31 24.54
N CYS A 562 10.54 -3.21 25.15
CA CYS A 562 11.49 -2.25 25.74
C CYS A 562 12.27 -2.85 26.91
N GLN A 563 11.61 -3.63 27.78
CA GLN A 563 12.24 -4.23 28.96
C GLN A 563 13.12 -5.45 28.60
N SER A 564 12.60 -6.35 27.80
CA SER A 564 13.20 -7.66 27.53
C SER A 564 14.03 -7.68 26.22
N GLY A 565 13.86 -6.69 25.36
CA GLY A 565 14.45 -6.70 24.02
C GLY A 565 13.84 -7.75 23.09
N VAL A 566 14.47 -7.94 21.92
CA VAL A 566 14.09 -8.91 20.89
C VAL A 566 15.14 -9.99 20.75
N ALA A 567 14.72 -11.22 20.45
CA ALA A 567 15.60 -12.39 20.33
C ALA A 567 15.82 -12.82 18.87
N PRO A 568 16.82 -12.29 18.15
CA PRO A 568 17.27 -12.91 16.91
C PRO A 568 18.02 -14.22 17.23
N ARG A 569 17.41 -15.36 16.93
CA ARG A 569 17.93 -16.70 17.25
C ARG A 569 18.68 -17.35 16.10
N ARG A 570 18.58 -16.79 14.90
CA ARG A 570 19.20 -17.33 13.68
C ARG A 570 20.17 -16.32 13.10
N LYS A 571 21.21 -16.83 12.45
CA LYS A 571 22.12 -15.99 11.68
C LYS A 571 21.33 -15.19 10.62
N GLY A 572 21.62 -13.90 10.49
CA GLY A 572 20.92 -13.02 9.56
C GLY A 572 19.54 -12.56 10.00
N GLU A 573 19.10 -12.86 11.22
CA GLU A 573 17.74 -12.53 11.71
C GLU A 573 17.65 -11.13 12.38
N VAL A 574 18.78 -10.46 12.63
CA VAL A 574 18.83 -9.18 13.33
C VAL A 574 17.90 -8.13 12.68
N GLY A 575 18.01 -7.94 11.37
CA GLY A 575 17.15 -7.00 10.65
C GLY A 575 15.66 -7.33 10.82
N ARG A 576 15.29 -8.62 10.74
CA ARG A 576 13.91 -9.08 10.91
C ARG A 576 13.40 -8.89 12.33
N ALA A 577 14.23 -9.13 13.33
CA ALA A 577 13.89 -8.91 14.74
C ALA A 577 13.55 -7.43 15.01
N LEU A 578 14.38 -6.53 14.50
CA LEU A 578 14.13 -5.09 14.61
C LEU A 578 12.88 -4.64 13.83
N GLN A 579 12.65 -5.20 12.64
CA GLN A 579 11.44 -4.93 11.87
C GLN A 579 10.15 -5.39 12.59
N TRP A 580 10.17 -6.55 13.27
CA TRP A 580 9.02 -7.00 14.04
C TRP A 580 8.77 -6.14 15.28
N ARG A 581 9.83 -5.61 15.90
CA ARG A 581 9.68 -4.59 16.94
C ARG A 581 8.99 -3.33 16.37
N GLN A 582 9.39 -2.89 15.18
CA GLN A 582 8.75 -1.77 14.47
C GLN A 582 7.29 -2.07 14.10
N MET A 583 6.95 -3.33 13.76
CA MET A 583 5.55 -3.73 13.54
C MET A 583 4.72 -3.70 14.83
N ALA A 584 5.30 -4.02 15.96
CA ALA A 584 4.61 -3.87 17.26
C ALA A 584 4.26 -2.39 17.52
N LEU A 585 5.19 -1.46 17.27
CA LEU A 585 4.93 -0.02 17.35
C LEU A 585 3.86 0.43 16.34
N ALA A 586 3.96 -0.02 15.09
CA ALA A 586 2.98 0.31 14.04
C ALA A 586 1.57 -0.21 14.40
N SER A 587 1.47 -1.40 15.00
CA SER A 587 0.18 -1.94 15.47
C SER A 587 -0.45 -1.09 16.58
N GLU A 588 0.35 -0.63 17.55
CA GLU A 588 -0.10 0.30 18.59
C GLU A 588 -0.55 1.63 17.97
N ALA A 589 0.20 2.17 17.01
CA ALA A 589 -0.15 3.44 16.37
C ALA A 589 -1.48 3.36 15.62
N VAL A 590 -1.72 2.29 14.85
CA VAL A 590 -3.00 2.07 14.15
C VAL A 590 -4.15 1.93 15.16
N LEU A 591 -3.96 1.14 16.22
CA LEU A 591 -4.98 0.92 17.25
C LEU A 591 -5.25 2.21 18.07
N THR A 592 -4.22 3.00 18.37
CA THR A 592 -4.38 4.30 19.05
C THR A 592 -5.20 5.27 18.20
N ALA A 593 -4.93 5.34 16.90
CA ALA A 593 -5.69 6.17 15.98
C ALA A 593 -7.14 5.71 15.87
N LEU A 594 -7.36 4.40 15.77
CA LEU A 594 -8.69 3.80 15.63
C LEU A 594 -9.52 3.95 16.91
N ASP A 595 -8.95 3.66 18.07
CA ASP A 595 -9.59 3.82 19.39
C ASP A 595 -9.98 5.30 19.64
N THR A 596 -9.05 6.23 19.35
CA THR A 596 -9.33 7.67 19.45
C THR A 596 -10.46 8.10 18.51
N TYR A 597 -10.48 7.60 17.28
CA TYR A 597 -11.54 7.89 16.31
C TYR A 597 -12.91 7.39 16.79
N ILE A 598 -12.98 6.16 17.27
CA ILE A 598 -14.20 5.51 17.76
C ILE A 598 -14.70 6.20 19.02
N ALA A 599 -13.82 6.47 19.99
CA ALA A 599 -14.14 7.15 21.24
C ALA A 599 -14.63 8.59 20.99
N GLY A 600 -14.09 9.27 19.97
CA GLY A 600 -14.56 10.58 19.51
C GLY A 600 -15.90 10.55 18.77
N GLY A 601 -16.58 9.40 18.68
CA GLY A 601 -17.86 9.21 18.00
C GLY A 601 -17.73 9.05 16.48
N GLY A 602 -16.54 8.74 15.96
CA GLY A 602 -16.31 8.45 14.55
C GLY A 602 -17.14 7.26 14.07
N GLY A 603 -17.66 7.35 12.86
CA GLY A 603 -18.51 6.32 12.26
C GLY A 603 -17.80 5.47 11.20
N SER A 604 -18.55 4.57 10.62
CA SER A 604 -18.07 3.66 9.57
C SER A 604 -17.76 4.41 8.29
N ARG A 605 -16.53 4.29 7.79
CA ARG A 605 -16.13 4.87 6.51
C ARG A 605 -15.06 4.02 5.82
N GLY A 606 -14.94 4.15 4.52
CA GLY A 606 -13.95 3.41 3.76
C GLY A 606 -14.00 1.91 4.08
N ALA A 607 -12.90 1.35 4.50
CA ALA A 607 -12.76 -0.07 4.79
C ALA A 607 -13.06 -0.46 6.25
N ARG A 608 -13.60 0.43 7.07
CA ARG A 608 -13.91 0.18 8.49
C ARG A 608 -15.41 0.29 8.76
N ALA A 609 -16.00 -0.79 9.20
CA ALA A 609 -17.35 -0.81 9.76
C ALA A 609 -17.26 -0.73 11.28
N ILE A 610 -17.62 0.42 11.83
CA ILE A 610 -17.66 0.63 13.28
C ILE A 610 -18.97 0.06 13.80
N CYS A 611 -18.86 -0.94 14.68
CA CYS A 611 -20.01 -1.58 15.30
C CYS A 611 -20.51 -0.73 16.49
N ASP A 612 -21.82 -0.54 16.56
CA ASP A 612 -22.48 0.22 17.63
C ASP A 612 -23.84 -0.40 17.93
N PRO A 613 -24.14 -0.79 19.18
CA PRO A 613 -25.43 -1.36 19.53
C PRO A 613 -26.64 -0.48 19.14
N ALA A 614 -26.45 0.85 19.10
CA ALA A 614 -27.47 1.81 18.66
C ALA A 614 -27.48 2.06 17.15
N GLY A 615 -26.56 1.45 16.40
CA GLY A 615 -26.39 1.65 14.96
C GLY A 615 -27.49 1.03 14.11
N GLU A 616 -27.36 1.19 12.78
CA GLU A 616 -28.26 0.62 11.79
C GLU A 616 -28.05 -0.90 11.66
N ALA A 617 -29.15 -1.65 11.58
CA ALA A 617 -29.07 -3.10 11.41
C ALA A 617 -28.62 -3.46 10.00
N LEU A 618 -27.66 -4.40 9.88
CA LEU A 618 -27.21 -4.89 8.58
C LEU A 618 -28.20 -5.92 8.02
N PRO A 619 -28.50 -5.88 6.73
CA PRO A 619 -29.47 -6.78 6.13
C PRO A 619 -28.93 -8.20 6.00
N GLN A 620 -29.82 -9.17 6.29
CA GLN A 620 -29.60 -10.59 6.01
C GLN A 620 -30.94 -11.18 5.59
N ALA A 621 -31.03 -11.72 4.39
CA ALA A 621 -32.32 -11.99 3.78
C ALA A 621 -33.11 -13.13 4.46
N ARG A 622 -32.44 -14.19 4.93
CA ARG A 622 -33.11 -15.42 5.39
C ARG A 622 -33.31 -15.51 6.89
N THR A 623 -32.39 -15.00 7.66
CA THR A 623 -32.40 -15.13 9.13
C THR A 623 -32.80 -13.85 9.84
N GLY A 624 -33.16 -12.81 9.08
CA GLY A 624 -33.40 -11.46 9.56
C GLY A 624 -32.07 -10.67 9.74
N PRO A 625 -32.14 -9.41 10.15
CA PRO A 625 -30.97 -8.56 10.33
C PRO A 625 -29.95 -9.21 11.27
N LEU A 626 -28.67 -8.98 11.03
CA LEU A 626 -27.62 -9.43 11.91
C LEU A 626 -27.80 -8.78 13.30
N ALA A 627 -27.89 -9.61 14.32
CA ALA A 627 -28.14 -9.15 15.68
C ALA A 627 -26.90 -8.54 16.35
N ASP A 628 -25.73 -9.05 15.99
CA ASP A 628 -24.44 -8.79 16.63
C ASP A 628 -23.57 -7.76 15.87
N VAL A 629 -23.98 -7.34 14.68
CA VAL A 629 -23.27 -6.33 13.87
C VAL A 629 -24.24 -5.24 13.49
N ARG A 630 -24.12 -4.09 14.15
CA ARG A 630 -24.89 -2.88 13.84
C ARG A 630 -23.93 -1.77 13.45
N PHE A 631 -24.28 -1.05 12.40
CA PHE A 631 -23.44 -0.10 11.69
C PHE A 631 -23.61 1.31 12.26
N ARG A 632 -22.52 1.92 12.75
CA ARG A 632 -22.48 3.34 13.11
C ARG A 632 -22.23 4.16 11.84
N LYS A 633 -23.16 5.04 11.49
CA LYS A 633 -23.04 5.90 10.29
C LYS A 633 -21.92 6.94 10.43
N GLU A 634 -21.21 7.23 9.33
CA GLU A 634 -20.20 8.29 9.28
C GLU A 634 -20.81 9.68 9.52
N ARG A 635 -20.11 10.52 10.23
CA ARG A 635 -20.48 11.94 10.41
C ARG A 635 -19.91 12.78 9.25
N ALA A 636 -20.66 13.78 8.79
CA ALA A 636 -20.17 14.70 7.74
C ALA A 636 -18.85 15.40 8.12
N ALA A 637 -18.65 15.71 9.40
CA ALA A 637 -17.43 16.33 9.90
C ALA A 637 -16.18 15.43 9.72
N ASP A 638 -16.34 14.11 9.78
CA ASP A 638 -15.21 13.17 9.66
C ASP A 638 -14.57 13.23 8.25
N LYS A 639 -15.34 13.64 7.22
CA LYS A 639 -14.82 13.80 5.85
C LYS A 639 -13.89 14.99 5.68
N THR A 640 -14.00 15.99 6.52
CA THR A 640 -13.28 17.27 6.42
C THR A 640 -12.00 17.35 7.25
N HIS A 641 -11.70 16.30 8.01
CA HIS A 641 -10.56 16.24 8.89
C HIS A 641 -9.73 14.97 8.67
N GLN A 642 -8.44 15.10 8.92
CA GLN A 642 -7.47 14.00 9.04
C GLN A 642 -7.14 13.77 10.50
N LEU A 643 -6.77 12.55 10.86
CA LEU A 643 -6.21 12.22 12.16
C LEU A 643 -4.69 12.17 12.04
N VAL A 644 -4.01 13.05 12.78
CA VAL A 644 -2.54 13.10 12.83
C VAL A 644 -2.08 12.47 14.15
N LEU A 645 -1.23 11.45 14.01
CA LEU A 645 -0.59 10.77 15.13
C LEU A 645 0.87 11.21 15.25
N ARG A 646 1.33 11.44 16.45
CA ARG A 646 2.73 11.69 16.78
C ARG A 646 3.14 10.86 17.97
N MET A 647 4.37 10.33 17.94
CA MET A 647 4.99 9.63 19.05
C MET A 647 6.03 10.54 19.69
N GLU A 648 5.89 10.80 20.99
CA GLU A 648 6.81 11.60 21.80
C GLU A 648 7.29 10.72 22.98
N GLY A 649 8.55 10.29 22.93
CA GLY A 649 9.05 9.24 23.81
C GLY A 649 8.28 7.94 23.58
N GLU A 650 7.63 7.40 24.61
CA GLU A 650 6.77 6.20 24.49
C GLU A 650 5.29 6.53 24.31
N ALA A 651 4.89 7.80 24.38
CA ALA A 651 3.51 8.23 24.31
C ALA A 651 3.10 8.53 22.86
N MET A 652 1.93 8.03 22.47
CA MET A 652 1.30 8.34 21.18
C MET A 652 0.11 9.26 21.40
N THR A 653 0.08 10.37 20.66
CA THR A 653 -1.03 11.34 20.68
C THR A 653 -1.68 11.43 19.30
N VAL A 654 -3.00 11.58 19.29
CA VAL A 654 -3.78 11.74 18.05
C VAL A 654 -4.56 13.04 18.11
N LYS A 655 -4.47 13.84 17.04
CA LYS A 655 -5.19 15.11 16.91
C LYS A 655 -5.91 15.16 15.56
N ALA A 656 -7.13 15.69 15.56
CA ALA A 656 -7.82 16.01 14.32
C ALA A 656 -7.22 17.29 13.71
N ARG A 657 -6.96 17.27 12.41
CA ARG A 657 -6.50 18.41 11.61
C ARG A 657 -7.45 18.62 10.44
N PRO A 658 -7.93 19.85 10.17
CA PRO A 658 -8.69 20.11 8.95
C PRO A 658 -7.89 19.73 7.69
N ASN A 659 -8.58 19.20 6.69
CA ASN A 659 -7.97 18.98 5.39
C ASN A 659 -7.50 20.33 4.83
N ARG A 660 -6.29 20.37 4.24
CA ARG A 660 -5.81 21.57 3.57
C ARG A 660 -6.74 21.89 2.39
N ALA A 661 -7.17 23.15 2.31
CA ALA A 661 -7.88 23.67 1.17
C ALA A 661 -6.92 23.89 0.00
N PHE A 662 -7.45 23.82 -1.21
CA PHE A 662 -6.72 24.19 -2.41
C PHE A 662 -7.61 25.09 -3.26
N ASP A 663 -7.09 26.25 -3.58
CA ASP A 663 -7.68 27.19 -4.51
C ASP A 663 -6.82 27.22 -5.78
N ALA A 664 -7.41 26.77 -6.90
CA ALA A 664 -6.75 26.76 -8.19
C ALA A 664 -6.76 28.16 -8.86
N ASP A 665 -7.05 29.23 -8.11
CA ASP A 665 -7.38 30.51 -8.66
C ASP A 665 -6.22 31.30 -9.27
N SER A 666 -6.61 32.03 -10.27
CA SER A 666 -5.96 33.11 -11.01
C SER A 666 -4.50 32.83 -11.43
N ARG A 667 -4.37 32.31 -12.60
CA ARG A 667 -3.09 32.27 -13.30
C ARG A 667 -2.64 33.71 -13.64
N ALA A 668 -1.58 34.13 -12.99
CA ALA A 668 -0.92 35.38 -13.24
C ALA A 668 0.49 35.07 -13.77
N PHE A 669 0.57 34.60 -15.02
CA PHE A 669 1.79 34.00 -15.57
C PHE A 669 3.00 34.93 -15.46
N PHE A 670 2.93 36.15 -16.00
CA PHE A 670 4.07 37.06 -15.97
C PHE A 670 4.17 37.86 -14.66
N GLU A 671 3.06 38.04 -13.95
CA GLU A 671 3.00 38.82 -12.72
C GLU A 671 3.52 38.08 -11.51
N ARG A 672 3.36 36.73 -11.50
CA ARG A 672 3.70 35.87 -10.37
C ARG A 672 4.37 34.59 -10.80
N ASP A 673 3.68 33.73 -11.57
CA ASP A 673 4.03 32.33 -11.75
C ASP A 673 5.39 32.15 -12.47
N TRP A 674 5.68 32.99 -13.45
CA TRP A 674 6.96 33.00 -14.16
C TRP A 674 8.12 33.50 -13.30
N PRO A 675 8.00 34.65 -12.61
CA PRO A 675 9.01 35.09 -11.63
C PRO A 675 9.28 34.03 -10.53
N ASP A 676 8.24 33.43 -9.95
CA ASP A 676 8.38 32.40 -8.91
C ASP A 676 9.14 31.17 -9.45
N TRP A 677 8.84 30.77 -10.69
CA TRP A 677 9.59 29.70 -11.36
C TRP A 677 11.06 30.08 -11.59
N LEU A 678 11.34 31.25 -12.08
CA LEU A 678 12.71 31.69 -12.37
C LEU A 678 13.58 31.84 -11.11
N THR A 679 13.00 32.28 -10.01
CA THR A 679 13.70 32.46 -8.73
C THR A 679 13.78 31.17 -7.91
N GLY A 680 13.03 30.12 -8.29
CA GLY A 680 12.91 28.88 -7.50
C GLY A 680 11.97 29.00 -6.31
N ALA A 681 11.24 30.12 -6.16
CA ALA A 681 10.26 30.29 -5.06
C ALA A 681 9.17 29.22 -5.06
N VAL A 682 8.90 28.59 -6.22
CA VAL A 682 7.97 27.46 -6.34
C VAL A 682 8.37 26.24 -5.48
N PHE A 683 9.62 26.13 -5.07
CA PHE A 683 10.11 25.02 -4.25
C PHE A 683 9.99 25.27 -2.74
N ASP A 684 9.73 26.52 -2.31
CA ASP A 684 9.63 26.89 -0.88
C ASP A 684 10.81 26.35 -0.04
N LEU A 685 12.03 26.70 -0.48
CA LEU A 685 13.27 26.16 0.09
C LEU A 685 13.64 26.80 1.44
N GLU A 686 13.04 27.94 1.82
CA GLU A 686 13.37 28.65 3.07
C GLU A 686 13.08 27.81 4.31
N SER A 687 12.03 27.01 4.29
CA SER A 687 11.68 26.10 5.38
C SER A 687 12.69 24.94 5.57
N ASP A 688 13.53 24.67 4.59
CA ASP A 688 14.56 23.63 4.61
C ASP A 688 15.93 24.17 5.05
N ALA A 689 16.10 25.49 5.19
CA ALA A 689 17.31 26.07 5.70
C ALA A 689 17.56 25.57 7.15
N PRO A 690 18.79 25.16 7.53
CA PRO A 690 19.09 24.89 8.91
C PRO A 690 18.76 26.16 9.72
N ALA A 691 18.04 25.98 10.84
CA ALA A 691 17.83 27.09 11.76
C ALA A 691 19.18 27.76 11.99
N ALA A 692 19.28 29.05 11.66
CA ALA A 692 20.52 29.78 11.83
C ALA A 692 20.97 29.55 13.27
N ALA A 693 22.14 28.92 13.44
CA ALA A 693 22.71 28.78 14.75
C ALA A 693 22.78 30.19 15.34
N ASP A 694 22.08 30.43 16.46
CA ASP A 694 22.19 31.66 17.21
C ASP A 694 23.68 31.94 17.36
N GLN A 695 24.17 32.94 16.64
CA GLN A 695 25.50 33.46 16.89
C GLN A 695 25.43 34.10 18.28
N PRO A 696 26.25 33.66 19.24
CA PRO A 696 26.34 34.36 20.51
C PRO A 696 26.91 35.76 20.22
N GLY A 697 26.10 36.78 20.56
CA GLY A 697 26.51 38.15 20.52
C GLY A 697 27.60 38.46 21.55
#